data_36a132fb69ce1173e45b6647f2b4e9ba
#
_entry.id   36a132fb69ce1173e45b6647f2b4e9ba
#
_cell.length_a   1.000
_cell.length_b   1.000
_cell.length_c   1.000
_cell.angle_alpha   90.00
_cell.angle_beta   90.00
_cell.angle_gamma   90.00
#
_symmetry.space_group_name_H-M   'P 1'
#
loop_
_entity.id
_entity.type
_entity.pdbx_description
1 polymer ?
#
loop_
_entity_poly.entity_id
_entity_poly.type
_entity_poly.pdbx_seq_one_letter_code
_entity_poly.pdbx_strand_id
1 'polypeptide(L)'
;MVVPGEGCRQCDVEAGGGSGYEDSWSLLVNGKGFLLHADNSLGFLVHGFIYAVGNGHGLQAHRGGSSSSTHKSSKIYRAPGSNTASAHLLGEELYKLLGEYLSRHLDAVHHESKGHAEEALLGFYIREWTRYTTAAKYINHLFGYLNRHWVKREIDEGKKNVYDVYTLHLVKWKDDFFMKVHEKVMEAVLNLVEKQRNGETIEQSQIKSIVDSFVSLGLDESDSSKSTLEVYRMFFEKPFIAATKVYYENESRQFVAENSVVEYMKKAEARLEEEKARVGLYLHPDISKHLTDTCLDVLVTAHSELLRDEFQVLLDNERQEDLARMYRLLSRIKEGLDPLRTKFETHVRKAGLAAVEKVAAEGEAFEPKMYVDALLQVHTRYQSLVNEAFNGESEFVRSLDNACREFVNRNKICASSSTKSPELLAKYTDSLLKKGSKAAEESELEEMLVQIMTVFKYIEDKDVFQKFYSKMLAKRLVHVSSVSDDAETSMISKLKEACGFEYTNKLQRMFQDIQISKDLNASYKDWQDKVLDDDDRRKLVDAHFQILGTGFWPLQAPSTDFLAPPEIVKTAERFQNFYFDKHNGRKLTWLWQLCKGEIKTNYIKNTKVPYTFQVSTFQMGILLLFNETDTLTYEDIQKATTLAPEILEPNLGIFLKAKVLTINPEGSKPEPGNSFTLNYNFRHKKVKVNLNIQIKSEQKVESDDTHKTIEEDRKLLLQVCGRTTQFVRSLSNMSIVCHRPNHEIAQEDEARPTCPGSDPTSQIPFPTQGTRYQEEYRSPHGEGLYRALGR
;
A
#
# COMPACT_ATOMS: atom_id res chain seq x y z
N MET A 1 24.55 -1.47 24.81
CA MET A 1 25.47 -1.40 25.95
C MET A 1 26.88 -1.50 25.41
N VAL A 2 27.58 -0.39 25.56
CA VAL A 2 29.04 -0.24 25.69
C VAL A 2 29.95 -0.67 24.52
N VAL A 3 30.46 0.33 23.83
CA VAL A 3 31.79 0.51 23.21
C VAL A 3 32.78 0.79 24.37
N PRO A 4 34.11 0.71 24.26
CA PRO A 4 35.10 0.72 23.18
C PRO A 4 36.37 -0.11 23.39
N GLY A 5 37.33 -0.03 22.38
CA GLY A 5 38.76 -0.02 22.73
C GLY A 5 39.66 -0.80 21.80
N GLU A 6 40.40 -0.07 20.96
CA GLU A 6 41.80 -0.15 20.59
C GLU A 6 42.54 -1.49 20.63
N GLY A 7 43.35 -1.71 19.57
CA GLY A 7 44.49 -2.56 19.68
C GLY A 7 45.00 -3.17 18.37
N CYS A 8 45.82 -2.41 17.67
CA CYS A 8 46.78 -2.91 16.67
C CYS A 8 47.58 -4.09 17.21
N ARG A 9 47.56 -5.24 16.53
CA ARG A 9 48.65 -6.24 16.60
C ARG A 9 48.78 -6.94 15.26
N GLN A 10 49.96 -6.78 14.68
CA GLN A 10 50.60 -7.68 13.72
C GLN A 10 50.41 -9.14 14.17
N CYS A 11 49.97 -9.98 13.24
CA CYS A 11 50.16 -11.42 13.35
C CYS A 11 50.86 -11.89 12.06
N ASP A 12 52.09 -12.19 12.22
CA ASP A 12 52.87 -13.04 11.31
C ASP A 12 52.17 -14.41 11.22
N VAL A 13 51.94 -14.87 9.99
CA VAL A 13 51.59 -16.26 9.72
C VAL A 13 52.67 -16.84 8.83
N GLU A 14 53.37 -17.79 9.43
CA GLU A 14 54.36 -18.62 8.78
C GLU A 14 53.78 -19.40 7.58
N ALA A 15 54.53 -19.41 6.52
CA ALA A 15 54.27 -20.19 5.32
C ALA A 15 54.66 -21.62 5.54
N GLY A 16 53.68 -22.53 5.47
CA GLY A 16 53.88 -23.96 5.29
C GLY A 16 53.90 -24.31 3.81
N GLY A 17 54.93 -24.98 3.38
CA GLY A 17 55.35 -25.21 2.02
C GLY A 17 54.40 -26.01 1.13
N GLY A 18 54.46 -25.71 -0.16
CA GLY A 18 53.88 -26.43 -1.27
C GLY A 18 54.36 -25.84 -2.60
N SER A 19 55.26 -26.49 -3.22
CA SER A 19 55.92 -26.27 -4.52
C SER A 19 55.03 -25.64 -5.61
N GLY A 20 55.54 -24.56 -6.25
CA GLY A 20 55.01 -24.15 -7.53
C GLY A 20 55.38 -22.69 -7.90
N TYR A 21 56.49 -22.52 -8.57
CA TYR A 21 56.89 -21.40 -9.44
C TYR A 21 56.59 -19.97 -8.94
N GLU A 22 57.47 -19.46 -8.11
CA GLU A 22 57.71 -18.03 -7.98
C GLU A 22 58.68 -17.59 -9.09
N ASP A 23 58.18 -16.90 -10.11
CA ASP A 23 58.98 -16.11 -11.03
C ASP A 23 59.44 -14.85 -10.33
N SER A 24 60.54 -14.92 -9.60
CA SER A 24 61.24 -13.75 -9.06
C SER A 24 62.09 -13.09 -10.18
N TRP A 25 61.56 -11.95 -10.65
CA TRP A 25 62.28 -11.06 -11.55
C TRP A 25 63.36 -10.29 -10.79
N SER A 26 64.59 -10.78 -10.75
CA SER A 26 65.71 -10.03 -10.27
C SER A 26 66.46 -9.36 -11.44
N LEU A 27 66.35 -8.07 -11.51
CA LEU A 27 67.16 -7.25 -12.45
C LEU A 27 68.58 -7.13 -11.92
N LEU A 28 69.45 -8.00 -12.34
CA LEU A 28 70.92 -7.89 -12.07
C LEU A 28 71.50 -6.98 -13.11
N VAL A 29 71.74 -5.71 -12.71
CA VAL A 29 72.56 -4.75 -13.49
C VAL A 29 73.99 -5.02 -13.15
N ASN A 30 74.65 -5.87 -13.92
CA ASN A 30 76.13 -5.92 -13.93
C ASN A 30 76.71 -5.23 -15.18
N GLY A 31 77.67 -4.37 -15.03
CA GLY A 31 78.23 -3.38 -15.93
C GLY A 31 78.70 -3.82 -17.32
N LYS A 32 78.23 -4.90 -17.89
CA LYS A 32 78.47 -5.30 -19.26
C LYS A 32 77.23 -6.01 -19.86
N GLY A 33 76.37 -5.28 -20.50
CA GLY A 33 75.30 -5.85 -21.36
C GLY A 33 74.06 -6.34 -20.60
N PHE A 34 72.89 -5.96 -21.10
CA PHE A 34 71.60 -6.49 -20.64
C PHE A 34 71.51 -7.96 -21.01
N LEU A 35 71.50 -8.87 -20.03
CA LEU A 35 71.10 -10.24 -20.18
C LEU A 35 69.67 -10.34 -19.60
N LEU A 36 68.69 -10.26 -20.46
CA LEU A 36 67.36 -10.66 -20.15
C LEU A 36 67.32 -12.20 -20.17
N HIS A 37 67.27 -12.80 -18.99
CA HIS A 37 66.82 -14.17 -18.84
C HIS A 37 65.30 -14.11 -18.61
N ALA A 38 64.55 -14.07 -19.69
CA ALA A 38 63.15 -14.38 -19.71
C ALA A 38 62.99 -15.61 -20.61
N ASP A 39 62.00 -16.42 -20.31
CA ASP A 39 61.58 -17.53 -21.16
C ASP A 39 61.71 -17.16 -22.63
N ASN A 40 62.20 -18.03 -23.45
CA ASN A 40 62.70 -17.87 -24.81
C ASN A 40 61.85 -17.01 -25.78
N SER A 41 60.61 -16.67 -25.46
CA SER A 41 59.69 -15.91 -26.29
C SER A 41 59.85 -14.39 -26.21
N LEU A 42 60.10 -13.80 -25.04
CA LEU A 42 60.29 -12.33 -24.92
C LEU A 42 61.67 -11.91 -25.41
N GLY A 43 62.70 -12.77 -25.16
CA GLY A 43 64.02 -12.59 -25.70
C GLY A 43 64.06 -12.56 -27.21
N PHE A 44 63.29 -13.42 -27.87
CA PHE A 44 63.18 -13.46 -29.32
C PHE A 44 62.47 -12.20 -29.91
N LEU A 45 61.48 -11.67 -29.23
CA LEU A 45 60.75 -10.44 -29.63
C LEU A 45 61.69 -9.24 -29.59
N VAL A 46 62.41 -9.03 -28.51
CA VAL A 46 63.33 -7.92 -28.34
C VAL A 46 64.59 -8.07 -29.18
N HIS A 47 65.09 -9.29 -29.28
CA HIS A 47 66.33 -9.57 -30.11
C HIS A 47 66.02 -9.52 -31.61
N GLY A 48 64.79 -10.07 -32.03
CA GLY A 48 64.38 -9.95 -33.43
C GLY A 48 64.11 -8.51 -33.84
N PHE A 49 63.56 -7.68 -32.96
CA PHE A 49 63.33 -6.27 -33.21
C PHE A 49 64.66 -5.49 -33.31
N ILE A 50 65.59 -5.70 -32.41
CA ILE A 50 66.95 -5.07 -32.45
C ILE A 50 67.70 -5.52 -33.68
N TYR A 51 67.57 -6.77 -34.13
CA TYR A 51 68.21 -7.33 -35.31
C TYR A 51 67.55 -6.79 -36.62
N ALA A 52 66.25 -6.62 -36.65
CA ALA A 52 65.53 -6.02 -37.80
C ALA A 52 65.90 -4.53 -37.98
N VAL A 53 65.95 -3.79 -36.90
CA VAL A 53 66.34 -2.37 -36.91
C VAL A 53 67.88 -2.20 -37.18
N GLY A 54 68.72 -3.15 -36.70
CA GLY A 54 70.19 -3.11 -36.89
C GLY A 54 70.66 -3.48 -38.28
N ASN A 55 69.88 -4.28 -39.05
CA ASN A 55 70.27 -4.75 -40.39
C ASN A 55 69.73 -3.89 -41.54
N GLY A 56 68.84 -2.90 -41.22
CA GLY A 56 68.24 -2.10 -42.28
C GLY A 56 69.01 -0.94 -42.84
N HIS A 57 70.04 -0.36 -42.19
CA HIS A 57 71.01 0.60 -42.69
C HIS A 57 72.22 0.72 -41.77
N GLY A 58 73.41 0.60 -42.31
CA GLY A 58 74.66 0.57 -41.68
C GLY A 58 74.96 1.54 -40.54
N LEU A 59 74.73 1.03 -39.33
CA LEU A 59 75.33 1.61 -38.12
C LEU A 59 76.55 0.74 -37.70
N GLN A 60 77.75 1.12 -38.21
CA GLN A 60 78.98 0.57 -37.69
C GLN A 60 79.14 0.93 -36.22
N ALA A 61 79.16 -0.07 -35.39
CA ALA A 61 79.43 0.05 -33.97
C ALA A 61 80.90 0.30 -33.77
N HIS A 62 81.33 1.55 -33.54
CA HIS A 62 82.62 1.83 -32.99
C HIS A 62 82.75 1.44 -31.52
N ARG A 63 83.67 0.47 -31.24
CA ARG A 63 84.07 0.11 -29.89
C ARG A 63 84.85 1.30 -29.29
N GLY A 64 84.38 1.78 -28.15
CA GLY A 64 85.15 2.74 -27.37
C GLY A 64 84.52 3.27 -26.13
N GLY A 65 84.87 2.81 -24.95
CA GLY A 65 84.95 3.56 -23.71
C GLY A 65 83.77 3.78 -22.86
N SER A 66 83.78 3.22 -21.68
CA SER A 66 82.95 3.34 -20.50
C SER A 66 82.45 4.74 -20.19
N SER A 67 81.05 4.86 -19.98
CA SER A 67 80.46 5.66 -18.89
C SER A 67 78.97 5.61 -18.94
N SER A 68 78.36 5.38 -17.76
CA SER A 68 76.94 5.49 -17.26
C SER A 68 75.75 5.19 -18.19
N SER A 69 75.06 4.16 -17.82
CA SER A 69 73.96 3.54 -18.54
C SER A 69 72.66 4.41 -18.75
N THR A 70 72.52 5.53 -18.13
CA THR A 70 71.40 6.48 -18.31
C THR A 70 71.54 7.39 -19.52
N HIS A 71 72.68 7.52 -20.13
CA HIS A 71 72.89 8.36 -21.31
C HIS A 71 72.80 7.62 -22.66
N LYS A 72 72.61 6.30 -22.68
CA LYS A 72 72.65 5.53 -23.94
C LYS A 72 71.32 5.48 -24.66
N SER A 73 70.23 5.49 -23.93
CA SER A 73 68.91 5.50 -24.60
C SER A 73 68.60 6.84 -25.30
N SER A 74 69.14 7.98 -24.80
CA SER A 74 68.98 9.25 -25.46
C SER A 74 69.94 9.46 -26.65
N LYS A 75 70.96 8.66 -26.80
CA LYS A 75 71.93 8.75 -27.90
C LYS A 75 71.50 7.99 -29.17
N ILE A 76 70.58 7.04 -29.04
CA ILE A 76 70.06 6.32 -30.21
C ILE A 76 69.18 7.21 -31.09
N TYR A 77 68.54 8.22 -30.51
CA TYR A 77 67.69 9.15 -31.23
C TYR A 77 68.29 10.49 -31.56
N ARG A 78 69.48 10.74 -31.15
CA ARG A 78 70.16 12.03 -31.43
C ARG A 78 71.37 11.83 -32.40
N ALA A 79 71.06 12.01 -33.68
CA ALA A 79 72.13 12.18 -34.67
C ALA A 79 72.68 13.58 -34.47
N PRO A 80 74.11 13.74 -34.33
CA PRO A 80 74.70 15.07 -34.22
C PRO A 80 74.50 15.82 -35.52
N GLY A 81 73.64 16.93 -35.46
CA GLY A 81 73.60 17.83 -36.64
C GLY A 81 72.30 17.64 -37.50
N SER A 82 71.29 16.88 -37.09
CA SER A 82 70.10 16.70 -37.90
C SER A 82 69.17 17.86 -37.68
N ASN A 83 68.68 18.52 -38.75
CA ASN A 83 67.57 19.40 -38.84
C ASN A 83 66.32 18.68 -38.34
N THR A 84 65.32 19.36 -37.79
CA THR A 84 64.08 18.82 -37.26
C THR A 84 63.29 17.88 -38.26
N ALA A 85 63.46 18.11 -39.55
CA ALA A 85 62.94 17.31 -40.64
C ALA A 85 63.49 15.86 -40.69
N SER A 86 64.82 15.69 -40.44
CA SER A 86 65.44 14.35 -40.47
C SER A 86 65.04 13.49 -39.29
N ALA A 87 64.83 14.07 -38.11
CA ALA A 87 64.34 13.35 -36.96
C ALA A 87 62.86 12.90 -37.11
N HIS A 88 62.06 13.64 -37.87
CA HIS A 88 60.71 13.30 -38.21
C HIS A 88 60.61 12.06 -39.12
N LEU A 89 61.41 12.01 -40.19
CA LEU A 89 61.45 10.87 -41.10
C LEU A 89 61.89 9.57 -40.42
N LEU A 90 62.83 9.66 -39.50
CA LEU A 90 63.29 8.52 -38.72
C LEU A 90 62.22 8.01 -37.74
N GLY A 91 61.37 8.92 -37.17
CA GLY A 91 60.25 8.53 -36.30
C GLY A 91 59.17 7.78 -37.06
N GLU A 92 58.80 8.26 -38.25
CA GLU A 92 57.78 7.63 -39.13
C GLU A 92 58.26 6.22 -39.57
N GLU A 93 59.50 6.13 -40.04
CA GLU A 93 60.04 4.84 -40.48
C GLU A 93 60.13 3.83 -39.36
N LEU A 94 60.54 4.25 -38.13
CA LEU A 94 60.60 3.38 -36.97
C LEU A 94 59.17 2.88 -36.55
N TYR A 95 58.18 3.76 -36.59
CA TYR A 95 56.79 3.43 -36.28
C TYR A 95 56.23 2.41 -37.32
N LYS A 96 56.47 2.63 -38.60
CA LYS A 96 56.10 1.73 -39.67
C LYS A 96 56.75 0.34 -39.51
N LEU A 97 58.06 0.29 -39.30
CA LEU A 97 58.78 -0.98 -39.08
C LEU A 97 58.27 -1.74 -37.85
N LEU A 98 57.91 -1.03 -36.77
CA LEU A 98 57.29 -1.65 -35.61
C LEU A 98 55.93 -2.27 -35.98
N GLY A 99 55.08 -1.55 -36.70
CA GLY A 99 53.78 -2.05 -37.19
C GLY A 99 53.93 -3.30 -38.06
N GLU A 100 54.88 -3.28 -39.03
CA GLU A 100 55.18 -4.44 -39.90
C GLU A 100 55.68 -5.68 -39.11
N TYR A 101 56.51 -5.43 -38.09
CA TYR A 101 56.99 -6.50 -37.21
C TYR A 101 55.85 -7.15 -36.45
N LEU A 102 54.98 -6.32 -35.84
CA LEU A 102 53.81 -6.78 -35.08
C LEU A 102 52.88 -7.61 -35.95
N SER A 103 52.57 -7.15 -37.16
CA SER A 103 51.73 -7.86 -38.13
C SER A 103 52.32 -9.27 -38.47
N ARG A 104 53.62 -9.35 -38.74
CA ARG A 104 54.30 -10.66 -39.02
C ARG A 104 54.26 -11.60 -37.83
N HIS A 105 54.47 -11.09 -36.62
CA HIS A 105 54.37 -11.86 -35.38
C HIS A 105 52.92 -12.42 -35.21
N LEU A 106 51.90 -11.59 -35.40
CA LEU A 106 50.51 -11.99 -35.25
C LEU A 106 50.04 -12.97 -36.31
N ASP A 107 50.59 -12.89 -37.53
CA ASP A 107 50.37 -13.91 -38.57
C ASP A 107 50.92 -15.29 -38.16
N ALA A 108 52.11 -15.34 -37.49
CA ALA A 108 52.64 -16.55 -36.97
C ALA A 108 51.78 -17.15 -35.83
N VAL A 109 51.32 -16.31 -34.90
CA VAL A 109 50.37 -16.68 -33.83
C VAL A 109 49.04 -17.18 -34.42
N HIS A 110 48.54 -16.55 -35.47
CA HIS A 110 47.35 -17.02 -36.17
C HIS A 110 47.55 -18.40 -36.84
N HIS A 111 48.75 -18.63 -37.42
CA HIS A 111 49.04 -19.96 -37.97
C HIS A 111 49.06 -21.05 -36.92
N GLU A 112 49.60 -20.78 -35.74
CA GLU A 112 49.68 -21.70 -34.60
C GLU A 112 48.26 -21.96 -34.01
N SER A 113 47.40 -20.94 -33.96
CA SER A 113 46.05 -21.06 -33.44
C SER A 113 45.19 -22.07 -34.20
N LYS A 114 45.48 -22.35 -35.48
CA LYS A 114 44.76 -23.31 -36.29
C LYS A 114 44.87 -24.75 -35.81
N GLY A 115 45.92 -25.07 -35.02
CA GLY A 115 46.15 -26.38 -34.41
C GLY A 115 45.32 -26.66 -33.16
N HIS A 116 44.57 -25.63 -32.63
CA HIS A 116 43.80 -25.71 -31.40
C HIS A 116 42.29 -25.59 -31.70
N ALA A 117 41.49 -26.33 -30.95
CA ALA A 117 40.02 -26.32 -31.07
C ALA A 117 39.38 -26.23 -29.67
N GLU A 118 38.17 -25.72 -29.60
CA GLU A 118 37.35 -25.66 -28.37
C GLU A 118 38.11 -25.06 -27.17
N GLU A 119 38.13 -25.75 -26.01
CA GLU A 119 38.76 -25.29 -24.78
C GLU A 119 40.29 -25.08 -24.93
N ALA A 120 40.95 -25.91 -25.76
CA ALA A 120 42.36 -25.73 -26.05
C ALA A 120 42.66 -24.43 -26.80
N LEU A 121 41.73 -23.97 -27.66
CA LEU A 121 41.81 -22.69 -28.34
C LEU A 121 41.66 -21.52 -27.34
N LEU A 122 40.74 -21.63 -26.37
CA LEU A 122 40.56 -20.60 -25.34
C LEU A 122 41.83 -20.46 -24.49
N GLY A 123 42.39 -21.58 -24.02
CA GLY A 123 43.68 -21.59 -23.28
C GLY A 123 44.81 -20.99 -24.08
N PHE A 124 44.91 -21.34 -25.40
CA PHE A 124 45.92 -20.75 -26.29
C PHE A 124 45.69 -19.22 -26.44
N TYR A 125 44.47 -18.77 -26.71
CA TYR A 125 44.15 -17.33 -26.88
C TYR A 125 44.49 -16.52 -25.62
N ILE A 126 44.13 -16.99 -24.43
CA ILE A 126 44.37 -16.30 -23.16
C ILE A 126 45.86 -16.21 -22.89
N ARG A 127 46.62 -17.31 -23.14
CA ARG A 127 48.05 -17.34 -22.96
C ARG A 127 48.75 -16.34 -23.87
N GLU A 128 48.43 -16.35 -25.16
CA GLU A 128 49.05 -15.43 -26.15
C GLU A 128 48.62 -13.99 -25.90
N TRP A 129 47.36 -13.72 -25.54
CA TRP A 129 46.87 -12.39 -25.14
C TRP A 129 47.65 -11.83 -23.97
N THR A 130 47.81 -12.65 -22.92
CA THR A 130 48.54 -12.22 -21.71
C THR A 130 50.00 -11.96 -22.01
N ARG A 131 50.66 -12.82 -22.81
CA ARG A 131 52.06 -12.64 -23.25
C ARG A 131 52.19 -11.38 -24.10
N TYR A 132 51.33 -11.18 -25.07
CA TYR A 132 51.36 -10.08 -26.00
C TYR A 132 51.11 -8.73 -25.29
N THR A 133 50.10 -8.62 -24.46
CA THR A 133 49.78 -7.38 -23.72
C THR A 133 50.84 -7.05 -22.69
N THR A 134 51.44 -8.05 -22.06
CA THR A 134 52.57 -7.85 -21.16
C THR A 134 53.77 -7.31 -21.91
N ALA A 135 54.10 -7.93 -23.07
CA ALA A 135 55.18 -7.44 -23.94
C ALA A 135 54.91 -6.02 -24.43
N ALA A 136 53.66 -5.74 -24.82
CA ALA A 136 53.25 -4.40 -25.27
C ALA A 136 53.50 -3.31 -24.24
N LYS A 137 53.24 -3.58 -22.96
CA LYS A 137 53.53 -2.66 -21.85
C LYS A 137 55.03 -2.34 -21.73
N TYR A 138 55.86 -3.35 -21.82
CA TYR A 138 57.33 -3.16 -21.78
C TYR A 138 57.84 -2.43 -23.02
N ILE A 139 57.38 -2.79 -24.23
CA ILE A 139 57.73 -2.15 -25.48
C ILE A 139 57.28 -0.67 -25.49
N ASN A 140 56.05 -0.41 -25.02
CA ASN A 140 55.55 0.96 -24.88
C ASN A 140 56.44 1.84 -23.98
N HIS A 141 56.96 1.25 -22.90
CA HIS A 141 57.92 1.94 -22.02
C HIS A 141 59.24 2.21 -22.72
N LEU A 142 59.80 1.23 -23.45
CA LEU A 142 61.02 1.40 -24.23
C LEU A 142 60.90 2.47 -25.32
N PHE A 143 59.74 2.55 -25.97
CA PHE A 143 59.46 3.52 -27.02
C PHE A 143 58.82 4.81 -26.50
N GLY A 144 58.94 5.10 -25.21
CA GLY A 144 58.34 6.28 -24.58
C GLY A 144 58.89 7.60 -25.15
N TYR A 145 60.10 7.64 -25.77
CA TYR A 145 60.59 8.81 -26.51
C TYR A 145 59.84 9.00 -27.83
N LEU A 146 59.55 7.92 -28.58
CA LEU A 146 58.77 7.94 -29.80
C LEU A 146 57.36 8.45 -29.53
N ASN A 147 56.72 7.95 -28.48
CA ASN A 147 55.39 8.39 -28.06
C ASN A 147 55.32 9.87 -27.72
N ARG A 148 56.28 10.37 -26.96
CA ARG A 148 56.30 11.76 -26.48
C ARG A 148 56.61 12.78 -27.56
N HIS A 149 57.40 12.41 -28.55
CA HIS A 149 57.94 13.41 -29.52
C HIS A 149 57.34 13.23 -30.94
N TRP A 150 57.21 12.05 -31.46
CA TRP A 150 56.72 11.83 -32.82
C TRP A 150 55.21 11.52 -32.77
N VAL A 151 54.77 10.48 -32.05
CA VAL A 151 53.36 10.07 -32.01
C VAL A 151 52.47 11.23 -31.54
N LYS A 152 52.86 11.88 -30.44
CA LYS A 152 52.06 13.00 -29.91
C LYS A 152 51.91 14.13 -30.92
N ARG A 153 52.99 14.49 -31.62
CA ARG A 153 52.93 15.53 -32.65
C ARG A 153 51.99 15.15 -33.80
N GLU A 154 52.11 13.93 -34.31
CA GLU A 154 51.27 13.47 -35.40
C GLU A 154 49.75 13.45 -35.01
N ILE A 155 49.44 13.09 -33.75
CA ILE A 155 48.11 13.18 -33.20
C ILE A 155 47.65 14.65 -33.07
N ASP A 156 48.50 15.54 -32.55
CA ASP A 156 48.22 16.96 -32.39
C ASP A 156 48.01 17.63 -33.78
N GLU A 157 48.70 17.16 -34.85
CA GLU A 157 48.52 17.59 -36.25
C GLU A 157 47.26 16.99 -36.91
N GLY A 158 46.50 16.12 -36.19
CA GLY A 158 45.23 15.55 -36.68
C GLY A 158 45.37 14.34 -37.61
N LYS A 159 46.52 13.71 -37.67
CA LYS A 159 46.73 12.48 -38.47
C LYS A 159 45.92 11.33 -37.86
N LYS A 160 45.10 10.69 -38.68
CA LYS A 160 44.35 9.48 -38.32
C LYS A 160 45.24 8.24 -38.34
N ASN A 161 44.86 7.23 -37.56
CA ASN A 161 45.52 5.91 -37.46
C ASN A 161 46.99 5.98 -36.92
N VAL A 162 47.32 7.00 -36.18
CA VAL A 162 48.56 7.09 -35.40
C VAL A 162 48.21 6.95 -33.92
N TYR A 163 48.76 5.97 -33.27
CA TYR A 163 48.49 5.62 -31.88
C TYR A 163 49.76 5.59 -31.05
N ASP A 164 49.63 5.74 -29.71
CA ASP A 164 50.79 5.39 -28.86
C ASP A 164 51.15 3.91 -29.05
N VAL A 165 52.37 3.55 -28.72
CA VAL A 165 52.87 2.21 -29.02
C VAL A 165 52.07 1.08 -28.35
N TYR A 166 51.49 1.31 -27.14
CA TYR A 166 50.64 0.32 -26.49
C TYR A 166 49.32 0.14 -27.26
N THR A 167 48.67 1.22 -27.59
CA THR A 167 47.43 1.24 -28.38
C THR A 167 47.64 0.63 -29.76
N LEU A 168 48.83 0.92 -30.44
CA LEU A 168 49.17 0.28 -31.71
C LEU A 168 49.21 -1.25 -31.59
N HIS A 169 49.73 -1.79 -30.47
CA HIS A 169 49.71 -3.26 -30.23
C HIS A 169 48.26 -3.76 -30.17
N LEU A 170 47.37 -3.06 -29.47
CA LEU A 170 45.97 -3.50 -29.35
C LEU A 170 45.25 -3.42 -30.70
N VAL A 171 45.44 -2.35 -31.48
CA VAL A 171 44.93 -2.21 -32.84
C VAL A 171 45.41 -3.34 -33.73
N LYS A 172 46.71 -3.62 -33.73
CA LYS A 172 47.28 -4.74 -34.50
C LYS A 172 46.76 -6.09 -34.09
N TRP A 173 46.64 -6.36 -32.78
CA TRP A 173 45.97 -7.57 -32.30
C TRP A 173 44.52 -7.70 -32.80
N LYS A 174 43.74 -6.60 -32.73
CA LYS A 174 42.39 -6.56 -33.23
C LYS A 174 42.30 -6.91 -34.70
N ASP A 175 43.09 -6.20 -35.53
CA ASP A 175 42.94 -6.28 -36.99
C ASP A 175 43.59 -7.55 -37.56
N ASP A 176 44.84 -7.89 -37.11
CA ASP A 176 45.66 -8.93 -37.73
C ASP A 176 45.36 -10.36 -37.18
N PHE A 177 44.90 -10.44 -35.91
CA PHE A 177 44.66 -11.73 -35.26
C PHE A 177 43.20 -11.92 -34.81
N PHE A 178 42.67 -11.02 -33.98
CA PHE A 178 41.34 -11.16 -33.39
C PHE A 178 40.26 -11.31 -34.45
N MET A 179 40.22 -10.46 -35.47
CA MET A 179 39.21 -10.52 -36.57
C MET A 179 39.23 -11.83 -37.33
N LYS A 180 40.32 -12.61 -37.26
CA LYS A 180 40.44 -13.94 -37.94
C LYS A 180 40.00 -15.12 -37.04
N VAL A 181 39.97 -14.93 -35.70
CA VAL A 181 39.74 -16.03 -34.73
C VAL A 181 38.52 -15.86 -33.85
N HIS A 182 37.94 -14.66 -33.75
CA HIS A 182 36.89 -14.30 -32.78
C HIS A 182 35.65 -15.18 -32.87
N GLU A 183 35.23 -15.61 -34.08
CA GLU A 183 34.09 -16.51 -34.25
C GLU A 183 34.30 -17.85 -33.57
N LYS A 184 35.47 -18.48 -33.79
CA LYS A 184 35.83 -19.75 -33.16
C LYS A 184 36.02 -19.66 -31.65
N VAL A 185 36.60 -18.55 -31.18
CA VAL A 185 36.76 -18.25 -29.75
C VAL A 185 35.36 -18.09 -29.12
N MET A 186 34.45 -17.37 -29.77
CA MET A 186 33.11 -17.18 -29.26
C MET A 186 32.28 -18.49 -29.27
N GLU A 187 32.40 -19.33 -30.30
CA GLU A 187 31.81 -20.68 -30.34
C GLU A 187 32.28 -21.55 -29.17
N ALA A 188 33.60 -21.58 -28.90
CA ALA A 188 34.12 -22.32 -27.77
C ALA A 188 33.66 -21.79 -26.41
N VAL A 189 33.50 -20.46 -26.23
CA VAL A 189 32.93 -19.83 -25.03
C VAL A 189 31.46 -20.24 -24.87
N LEU A 190 30.68 -20.20 -25.93
CA LEU A 190 29.25 -20.57 -25.89
C LEU A 190 29.06 -22.03 -25.51
N ASN A 191 29.90 -22.92 -26.02
CA ASN A 191 29.91 -24.35 -25.65
C ASN A 191 30.23 -24.57 -24.15
N LEU A 192 31.16 -23.79 -23.58
CA LEU A 192 31.43 -23.86 -22.14
C LEU A 192 30.24 -23.36 -21.30
N VAL A 193 29.60 -22.26 -21.72
CA VAL A 193 28.43 -21.72 -21.03
C VAL A 193 27.26 -22.71 -21.12
N GLU A 194 27.06 -23.38 -22.25
CA GLU A 194 26.06 -24.45 -22.42
C GLU A 194 26.31 -25.64 -21.48
N LYS A 195 27.56 -26.11 -21.39
CA LYS A 195 27.95 -27.15 -20.41
C LYS A 195 27.60 -26.73 -18.98
N GLN A 196 27.89 -25.47 -18.60
CA GLN A 196 27.55 -24.95 -17.28
C GLN A 196 26.03 -24.89 -17.06
N ARG A 197 25.24 -24.50 -18.06
CA ARG A 197 23.75 -24.48 -18.00
C ARG A 197 23.20 -25.89 -17.80
N ASN A 198 23.89 -26.89 -18.35
CA ASN A 198 23.56 -28.32 -18.21
C ASN A 198 24.03 -28.91 -16.88
N GLY A 199 24.67 -28.13 -16.01
CA GLY A 199 25.09 -28.53 -14.67
C GLY A 199 26.55 -29.03 -14.57
N GLU A 200 27.35 -28.90 -15.63
CA GLU A 200 28.78 -29.25 -15.60
C GLU A 200 29.58 -28.12 -14.94
N THR A 201 30.67 -28.51 -14.28
CA THR A 201 31.61 -27.56 -13.69
C THR A 201 32.56 -27.08 -14.77
N ILE A 202 32.73 -25.76 -14.93
CA ILE A 202 33.61 -25.13 -15.91
C ILE A 202 34.62 -24.21 -15.23
N GLU A 203 35.73 -23.93 -15.95
CA GLU A 203 36.72 -22.95 -15.50
C GLU A 203 36.29 -21.53 -15.88
N GLN A 204 35.61 -20.85 -14.96
CA GLN A 204 35.02 -19.49 -15.16
C GLN A 204 36.07 -18.42 -15.43
N SER A 205 37.32 -18.60 -14.92
CA SER A 205 38.42 -17.67 -15.12
C SER A 205 38.81 -17.52 -16.59
N GLN A 206 38.65 -18.57 -17.40
CA GLN A 206 38.91 -18.54 -18.84
C GLN A 206 37.92 -17.59 -19.53
N ILE A 207 36.61 -17.72 -19.27
CA ILE A 207 35.61 -16.87 -19.90
C ILE A 207 35.83 -15.40 -19.47
N LYS A 208 36.13 -15.16 -18.18
CA LYS A 208 36.42 -13.80 -17.70
C LYS A 208 37.61 -13.18 -18.44
N SER A 209 38.69 -13.92 -18.60
CA SER A 209 39.89 -13.41 -19.28
C SER A 209 39.61 -13.08 -20.75
N ILE A 210 38.72 -13.82 -21.41
CA ILE A 210 38.30 -13.54 -22.79
C ILE A 210 37.42 -12.31 -22.82
N VAL A 211 36.44 -12.17 -21.92
CA VAL A 211 35.61 -10.98 -21.79
C VAL A 211 36.47 -9.73 -21.60
N ASP A 212 37.42 -9.79 -20.67
CA ASP A 212 38.34 -8.68 -20.36
C ASP A 212 39.18 -8.32 -21.60
N SER A 213 39.58 -9.31 -22.44
CA SER A 213 40.30 -9.04 -23.66
C SER A 213 39.43 -8.32 -24.70
N PHE A 214 38.19 -8.74 -24.89
CA PHE A 214 37.24 -8.10 -25.82
C PHE A 214 36.92 -6.66 -25.41
N VAL A 215 36.78 -6.41 -24.10
CA VAL A 215 36.61 -5.07 -23.54
C VAL A 215 37.86 -4.21 -23.81
N SER A 216 39.05 -4.78 -23.62
CA SER A 216 40.33 -4.07 -23.82
C SER A 216 40.59 -3.70 -25.29
N LEU A 217 40.01 -4.43 -26.23
CA LEU A 217 40.13 -4.16 -27.66
C LEU A 217 39.16 -3.07 -28.17
N GLY A 218 38.23 -2.62 -27.36
CA GLY A 218 37.29 -1.52 -27.67
C GLY A 218 38.01 -0.16 -27.57
N LEU A 219 38.49 0.35 -28.67
CA LEU A 219 39.17 1.64 -28.78
C LEU A 219 38.29 2.62 -29.58
N ASP A 220 38.23 3.87 -29.15
CA ASP A 220 37.55 4.94 -29.91
C ASP A 220 38.43 5.34 -31.13
N GLU A 221 37.81 5.32 -32.31
CA GLU A 221 38.53 5.70 -33.55
C GLU A 221 38.93 7.19 -33.59
N SER A 222 38.21 8.02 -32.82
CA SER A 222 38.46 9.47 -32.79
C SER A 222 39.41 9.88 -31.66
N ASP A 223 39.45 9.15 -30.57
CA ASP A 223 40.27 9.43 -29.38
C ASP A 223 40.75 8.11 -28.74
N SER A 224 41.91 7.70 -29.12
CA SER A 224 42.54 6.45 -28.65
C SER A 224 42.79 6.38 -27.13
N SER A 225 42.58 7.50 -26.40
CA SER A 225 42.62 7.51 -24.94
C SER A 225 41.32 7.03 -24.30
N LYS A 226 40.23 6.93 -25.06
CA LYS A 226 38.91 6.46 -24.61
C LYS A 226 38.68 5.01 -24.99
N SER A 227 38.32 4.22 -24.01
CA SER A 227 37.82 2.83 -24.25
C SER A 227 36.34 2.85 -24.58
N THR A 228 35.94 2.11 -25.59
CA THR A 228 34.55 1.87 -25.95
C THR A 228 34.21 0.39 -25.73
N LEU A 229 32.95 0.07 -25.55
CA LEU A 229 32.51 -1.34 -25.46
C LEU A 229 32.07 -1.92 -26.82
N GLU A 230 32.37 -1.24 -27.93
CA GLU A 230 31.85 -1.66 -29.25
C GLU A 230 32.29 -3.07 -29.67
N VAL A 231 33.56 -3.40 -29.49
CA VAL A 231 34.11 -4.74 -29.79
C VAL A 231 33.43 -5.78 -28.92
N TYR A 232 33.33 -5.53 -27.62
CA TYR A 232 32.62 -6.42 -26.68
C TYR A 232 31.15 -6.62 -27.09
N ARG A 233 30.42 -5.52 -27.38
CA ARG A 233 29.00 -5.58 -27.76
C ARG A 233 28.78 -6.30 -29.09
N MET A 234 29.64 -6.05 -30.07
CA MET A 234 29.45 -6.63 -31.39
C MET A 234 29.83 -8.12 -31.43
N PHE A 235 30.98 -8.49 -30.86
CA PHE A 235 31.56 -9.80 -31.04
C PHE A 235 31.37 -10.76 -29.86
N PHE A 236 30.92 -10.25 -28.68
CA PHE A 236 30.61 -11.08 -27.51
C PHE A 236 29.14 -10.96 -27.11
N GLU A 237 28.65 -9.77 -26.76
CA GLU A 237 27.32 -9.57 -26.17
C GLU A 237 26.20 -10.06 -27.10
N LYS A 238 26.17 -9.59 -28.35
CA LYS A 238 25.14 -9.97 -29.33
C LYS A 238 25.10 -11.49 -29.61
N PRO A 239 26.20 -12.18 -29.93
CA PRO A 239 26.21 -13.62 -30.09
C PRO A 239 25.81 -14.37 -28.82
N PHE A 240 26.25 -13.90 -27.64
CA PHE A 240 25.91 -14.50 -26.34
C PHE A 240 24.41 -14.43 -26.06
N ILE A 241 23.80 -13.27 -26.27
CA ILE A 241 22.36 -13.09 -26.09
C ILE A 241 21.57 -13.93 -27.07
N ALA A 242 21.98 -13.98 -28.35
CA ALA A 242 21.33 -14.81 -29.35
C ALA A 242 21.38 -16.30 -29.00
N ALA A 243 22.52 -16.81 -28.60
CA ALA A 243 22.67 -18.20 -28.15
C ALA A 243 21.88 -18.48 -26.87
N THR A 244 21.84 -17.55 -25.92
CA THR A 244 21.05 -17.66 -24.69
C THR A 244 19.56 -17.77 -24.99
N LYS A 245 19.08 -16.97 -25.95
CA LYS A 245 17.68 -17.00 -26.40
C LYS A 245 17.32 -18.37 -26.95
N VAL A 246 18.11 -18.90 -27.88
CA VAL A 246 17.87 -20.22 -28.51
C VAL A 246 17.92 -21.34 -27.46
N TYR A 247 18.89 -21.30 -26.54
CA TYR A 247 19.01 -22.29 -25.48
C TYR A 247 17.76 -22.35 -24.60
N TYR A 248 17.31 -21.21 -24.10
CA TYR A 248 16.15 -21.18 -23.19
C TYR A 248 14.81 -21.36 -23.94
N GLU A 249 14.68 -21.01 -25.22
CA GLU A 249 13.52 -21.36 -26.02
C GLU A 249 13.34 -22.88 -26.14
N ASN A 250 14.43 -23.61 -26.34
CA ASN A 250 14.40 -25.08 -26.44
C ASN A 250 14.16 -25.70 -25.05
N GLU A 251 14.91 -25.29 -24.03
CA GLU A 251 14.75 -25.82 -22.66
C GLU A 251 13.35 -25.59 -22.12
N SER A 252 12.81 -24.37 -22.26
CA SER A 252 11.48 -24.01 -21.73
C SER A 252 10.38 -24.79 -22.43
N ARG A 253 10.44 -24.91 -23.76
CA ARG A 253 9.46 -25.66 -24.55
C ARG A 253 9.41 -27.13 -24.16
N GLN A 254 10.57 -27.77 -24.04
CA GLN A 254 10.66 -29.16 -23.62
C GLN A 254 10.15 -29.34 -22.19
N PHE A 255 10.59 -28.48 -21.27
CA PHE A 255 10.25 -28.64 -19.86
C PHE A 255 8.76 -28.43 -19.57
N VAL A 256 8.12 -27.46 -20.23
CA VAL A 256 6.67 -27.24 -20.12
C VAL A 256 5.86 -28.42 -20.65
N ALA A 257 6.36 -29.11 -21.67
CA ALA A 257 5.66 -30.29 -22.22
C ALA A 257 5.71 -31.53 -21.29
N GLU A 258 6.73 -31.63 -20.46
CA GLU A 258 6.99 -32.81 -19.61
C GLU A 258 6.60 -32.61 -18.14
N ASN A 259 6.47 -31.36 -17.67
CA ASN A 259 6.32 -31.01 -16.25
C ASN A 259 5.12 -30.11 -15.97
N SER A 260 4.71 -30.01 -14.70
CA SER A 260 3.66 -29.09 -14.24
C SER A 260 4.10 -27.62 -14.33
N VAL A 261 3.12 -26.72 -14.43
CA VAL A 261 3.34 -25.27 -14.45
C VAL A 261 4.07 -24.79 -13.17
N VAL A 262 3.77 -25.40 -12.03
CA VAL A 262 4.43 -25.09 -10.76
C VAL A 262 5.93 -25.42 -10.80
N GLU A 263 6.29 -26.61 -11.33
CA GLU A 263 7.71 -26.99 -11.47
C GLU A 263 8.39 -26.11 -12.53
N TYR A 264 7.69 -25.74 -13.60
CA TYR A 264 8.20 -24.77 -14.56
C TYR A 264 8.52 -23.42 -13.93
N MET A 265 7.62 -22.86 -13.09
CA MET A 265 7.87 -21.60 -12.40
C MET A 265 9.12 -21.66 -11.50
N LYS A 266 9.34 -22.78 -10.79
CA LYS A 266 10.54 -22.98 -9.97
C LYS A 266 11.80 -22.97 -10.82
N LYS A 267 11.75 -23.67 -11.96
CA LYS A 267 12.88 -23.74 -12.89
C LYS A 267 13.19 -22.39 -13.53
N ALA A 268 12.15 -21.66 -13.97
CA ALA A 268 12.31 -20.34 -14.57
C ALA A 268 12.93 -19.33 -13.56
N GLU A 269 12.47 -19.33 -12.31
CA GLU A 269 13.03 -18.52 -11.25
C GLU A 269 14.51 -18.86 -10.99
N ALA A 270 14.86 -20.14 -10.91
CA ALA A 270 16.23 -20.59 -10.74
C ALA A 270 17.13 -20.16 -11.91
N ARG A 271 16.68 -20.33 -13.15
CA ARG A 271 17.43 -19.92 -14.36
C ARG A 271 17.69 -18.41 -14.42
N LEU A 272 16.72 -17.59 -14.03
CA LEU A 272 16.90 -16.14 -13.95
C LEU A 272 17.96 -15.71 -12.92
N GLU A 273 18.01 -16.38 -11.76
CA GLU A 273 19.04 -16.11 -10.76
C GLU A 273 20.41 -16.67 -11.17
N GLU A 274 20.49 -17.80 -11.88
CA GLU A 274 21.72 -18.33 -12.44
C GLU A 274 22.34 -17.36 -13.48
N GLU A 275 21.54 -16.82 -14.39
CA GLU A 275 22.04 -15.86 -15.39
C GLU A 275 22.49 -14.56 -14.73
N LYS A 276 21.77 -14.08 -13.71
CA LYS A 276 22.20 -12.92 -12.92
C LYS A 276 23.52 -13.19 -12.19
N ALA A 277 23.70 -14.39 -11.63
CA ALA A 277 24.96 -14.80 -11.02
C ALA A 277 26.11 -14.84 -12.04
N ARG A 278 25.88 -15.31 -13.27
CA ARG A 278 26.87 -15.33 -14.36
C ARG A 278 27.39 -13.94 -14.70
N VAL A 279 26.54 -12.93 -14.69
CA VAL A 279 26.98 -11.54 -14.88
C VAL A 279 27.99 -11.15 -13.81
N GLY A 280 27.74 -11.48 -12.55
CA GLY A 280 28.65 -11.17 -11.44
C GLY A 280 29.96 -11.96 -11.47
N LEU A 281 29.96 -13.16 -12.04
CA LEU A 281 31.11 -14.08 -12.03
C LEU A 281 32.13 -13.76 -13.14
N TYR A 282 31.67 -13.60 -14.38
CA TYR A 282 32.59 -13.54 -15.50
C TYR A 282 32.13 -12.65 -16.69
N LEU A 283 30.91 -12.14 -16.72
CA LEU A 283 30.43 -11.25 -17.77
C LEU A 283 30.70 -9.79 -17.44
N HIS A 284 30.65 -8.92 -18.44
CA HIS A 284 30.71 -7.47 -18.19
C HIS A 284 29.35 -6.95 -17.71
N PRO A 285 29.30 -6.04 -16.71
CA PRO A 285 28.02 -5.55 -16.14
C PRO A 285 27.05 -4.93 -17.14
N ASP A 286 27.54 -4.36 -18.23
CA ASP A 286 26.74 -3.71 -19.29
C ASP A 286 25.72 -4.67 -19.94
N ILE A 287 26.04 -5.97 -20.04
CA ILE A 287 25.15 -7.00 -20.61
C ILE A 287 23.91 -7.28 -19.73
N SER A 288 23.97 -6.94 -18.44
CA SER A 288 22.99 -7.39 -17.43
C SER A 288 21.56 -7.10 -17.83
N LYS A 289 21.29 -5.90 -18.33
CA LYS A 289 19.94 -5.49 -18.74
C LYS A 289 19.46 -6.30 -19.94
N HIS A 290 20.23 -6.35 -21.02
CA HIS A 290 19.85 -7.04 -22.25
C HIS A 290 19.69 -8.56 -22.04
N LEU A 291 20.54 -9.15 -21.20
CA LEU A 291 20.46 -10.54 -20.85
C LEU A 291 19.21 -10.85 -20.04
N THR A 292 18.92 -10.02 -19.00
CA THR A 292 17.72 -10.16 -18.17
C THR A 292 16.46 -10.00 -18.99
N ASP A 293 16.37 -8.97 -19.84
CA ASP A 293 15.21 -8.71 -20.70
C ASP A 293 14.98 -9.91 -21.64
N THR A 294 16.04 -10.44 -22.27
CA THR A 294 15.93 -11.61 -23.16
C THR A 294 15.48 -12.88 -22.42
N CYS A 295 16.02 -13.13 -21.21
CA CYS A 295 15.61 -14.27 -20.39
C CYS A 295 14.15 -14.13 -19.94
N LEU A 296 13.70 -12.92 -19.55
CA LEU A 296 12.30 -12.65 -19.22
C LEU A 296 11.37 -12.86 -20.40
N ASP A 297 11.76 -12.42 -21.59
CA ASP A 297 10.96 -12.62 -22.81
C ASP A 297 10.74 -14.09 -23.10
N VAL A 298 11.78 -14.91 -22.99
CA VAL A 298 11.72 -16.34 -23.33
C VAL A 298 11.11 -17.19 -22.20
N LEU A 299 11.51 -16.96 -20.96
CA LEU A 299 11.10 -17.81 -19.82
C LEU A 299 9.78 -17.37 -19.20
N VAL A 300 9.39 -16.08 -19.31
CA VAL A 300 8.19 -15.58 -18.66
C VAL A 300 7.16 -15.07 -19.65
N THR A 301 7.54 -14.17 -20.58
CA THR A 301 6.58 -13.54 -21.51
C THR A 301 5.99 -14.57 -22.46
N ALA A 302 6.83 -15.44 -23.06
CA ALA A 302 6.39 -16.48 -24.00
C ALA A 302 5.41 -17.49 -23.37
N HIS A 303 5.47 -17.72 -22.06
CA HIS A 303 4.61 -18.64 -21.33
C HIS A 303 3.60 -17.95 -20.41
N SER A 304 3.42 -16.63 -20.54
CA SER A 304 2.58 -15.82 -19.64
C SER A 304 1.10 -16.25 -19.64
N GLU A 305 0.56 -16.70 -20.76
CA GLU A 305 -0.82 -17.21 -20.85
C GLU A 305 -0.99 -18.50 -20.03
N LEU A 306 -0.07 -19.44 -20.19
CA LEU A 306 -0.05 -20.68 -19.41
C LEU A 306 0.01 -20.41 -17.88
N LEU A 307 0.87 -19.47 -17.46
CA LEU A 307 0.98 -19.07 -16.07
C LEU A 307 -0.32 -18.42 -15.56
N ARG A 308 -0.93 -17.56 -16.37
CA ARG A 308 -2.19 -16.91 -16.03
C ARG A 308 -3.36 -17.87 -15.90
N ASP A 309 -3.37 -18.95 -16.66
CA ASP A 309 -4.45 -19.96 -16.57
C ASP A 309 -4.33 -20.81 -15.31
N GLU A 310 -3.11 -21.13 -14.89
CA GLU A 310 -2.86 -21.85 -13.65
C GLU A 310 -3.22 -21.02 -12.40
N PHE A 311 -3.24 -19.68 -12.50
CA PHE A 311 -3.51 -18.78 -11.36
C PHE A 311 -4.81 -19.11 -10.62
N GLN A 312 -5.89 -19.44 -11.36
CA GLN A 312 -7.18 -19.78 -10.73
C GLN A 312 -7.08 -21.06 -9.92
N VAL A 313 -6.36 -22.07 -10.43
CA VAL A 313 -6.15 -23.35 -9.76
C VAL A 313 -5.35 -23.17 -8.47
N LEU A 314 -4.31 -22.30 -8.50
CA LEU A 314 -3.50 -21.98 -7.34
C LEU A 314 -4.31 -21.21 -6.26
N LEU A 315 -5.20 -20.29 -6.67
CA LEU A 315 -6.11 -19.59 -5.77
C LEU A 315 -7.10 -20.55 -5.10
N ASP A 316 -7.72 -21.43 -5.88
CA ASP A 316 -8.72 -22.37 -5.38
C ASP A 316 -8.12 -23.38 -4.38
N ASN A 317 -6.85 -23.75 -4.58
CA ASN A 317 -6.08 -24.65 -3.71
C ASN A 317 -5.25 -23.96 -2.62
N GLU A 318 -5.33 -22.63 -2.47
CA GLU A 318 -4.61 -21.83 -1.47
C GLU A 318 -3.08 -22.02 -1.46
N ARG A 319 -2.49 -22.18 -2.64
CA ARG A 319 -1.04 -22.41 -2.83
C ARG A 319 -0.26 -21.08 -2.73
N GLN A 320 -0.11 -20.54 -1.52
CA GLN A 320 0.48 -19.21 -1.27
C GLN A 320 1.90 -19.06 -1.82
N GLU A 321 2.76 -20.04 -1.62
CA GLU A 321 4.15 -19.99 -2.10
C GLU A 321 4.23 -19.94 -3.62
N ASP A 322 3.39 -20.70 -4.31
CA ASP A 322 3.36 -20.75 -5.77
C ASP A 322 2.73 -19.49 -6.35
N LEU A 323 1.71 -18.92 -5.67
CA LEU A 323 1.15 -17.61 -6.00
C LEU A 323 2.20 -16.50 -5.85
N ALA A 324 2.99 -16.52 -4.79
CA ALA A 324 4.09 -15.59 -4.58
C ALA A 324 5.16 -15.71 -5.66
N ARG A 325 5.49 -16.93 -6.07
CA ARG A 325 6.44 -17.20 -7.17
C ARG A 325 5.90 -16.67 -8.50
N MET A 326 4.65 -16.95 -8.80
CA MET A 326 3.98 -16.42 -10.00
C MET A 326 3.98 -14.90 -10.03
N TYR A 327 3.67 -14.26 -8.90
CA TYR A 327 3.74 -12.80 -8.76
C TYR A 327 5.16 -12.28 -9.03
N ARG A 328 6.21 -12.89 -8.43
CA ARG A 328 7.60 -12.48 -8.65
C ARG A 328 8.04 -12.60 -10.12
N LEU A 329 7.57 -13.60 -10.83
CA LEU A 329 7.87 -13.79 -12.24
C LEU A 329 7.11 -12.79 -13.12
N LEU A 330 5.79 -12.69 -12.97
CA LEU A 330 4.94 -11.86 -13.82
C LEU A 330 5.05 -10.36 -13.51
N SER A 331 5.48 -9.96 -12.32
CA SER A 331 5.73 -8.55 -11.97
C SER A 331 6.92 -7.94 -12.75
N ARG A 332 7.79 -8.78 -13.30
CA ARG A 332 8.97 -8.35 -14.08
C ARG A 332 8.65 -8.02 -15.53
N ILE A 333 7.46 -8.40 -16.01
CA ILE A 333 7.03 -8.16 -17.39
C ILE A 333 5.93 -7.12 -17.46
N LYS A 334 5.90 -6.36 -18.55
CA LYS A 334 4.90 -5.32 -18.78
C LYS A 334 3.50 -5.94 -18.84
N GLU A 335 2.54 -5.34 -18.10
CA GLU A 335 1.13 -5.78 -18.06
C GLU A 335 0.94 -7.26 -17.63
N GLY A 336 1.96 -7.84 -17.00
CA GLY A 336 1.95 -9.24 -16.57
C GLY A 336 0.90 -9.53 -15.48
N LEU A 337 0.66 -8.57 -14.60
CA LEU A 337 -0.21 -8.72 -13.43
C LEU A 337 -1.69 -8.37 -13.68
N ASP A 338 -2.02 -7.60 -14.71
CA ASP A 338 -3.39 -7.11 -14.93
C ASP A 338 -4.45 -8.21 -15.04
N PRO A 339 -4.22 -9.30 -15.81
CA PRO A 339 -5.16 -10.42 -15.86
C PRO A 339 -5.29 -11.14 -14.51
N LEU A 340 -4.21 -11.20 -13.70
CA LEU A 340 -4.22 -11.82 -12.38
C LEU A 340 -5.09 -11.03 -11.41
N ARG A 341 -4.97 -9.70 -11.43
CA ARG A 341 -5.79 -8.79 -10.61
C ARG A 341 -7.28 -8.98 -10.89
N THR A 342 -7.66 -9.08 -12.16
CA THR A 342 -9.05 -9.30 -12.58
C THR A 342 -9.57 -10.68 -12.13
N LYS A 343 -8.77 -11.75 -12.31
CA LYS A 343 -9.11 -13.09 -11.83
C LYS A 343 -9.21 -13.12 -10.30
N PHE A 344 -8.29 -12.46 -9.58
CA PHE A 344 -8.29 -12.34 -8.13
C PHE A 344 -9.55 -11.62 -7.62
N GLU A 345 -9.88 -10.44 -8.17
CA GLU A 345 -11.10 -9.69 -7.82
C GLU A 345 -12.36 -10.55 -7.99
N THR A 346 -12.45 -11.27 -9.11
CA THR A 346 -13.59 -12.16 -9.40
C THR A 346 -13.66 -13.32 -8.42
N HIS A 347 -12.52 -13.93 -8.07
CA HIS A 347 -12.43 -15.03 -7.10
C HIS A 347 -12.85 -14.58 -5.69
N VAL A 348 -12.30 -13.45 -5.20
CA VAL A 348 -12.65 -12.90 -3.89
C VAL A 348 -14.14 -12.53 -3.81
N ARG A 349 -14.66 -11.90 -4.87
CA ARG A 349 -16.10 -11.60 -4.95
C ARG A 349 -16.96 -12.85 -4.85
N LYS A 350 -16.64 -13.92 -5.57
CA LYS A 350 -17.36 -15.19 -5.49
C LYS A 350 -17.29 -15.82 -4.09
N ALA A 351 -16.10 -15.82 -3.49
CA ALA A 351 -15.90 -16.33 -2.13
C ALA A 351 -16.72 -15.54 -1.09
N GLY A 352 -16.73 -14.21 -1.20
CA GLY A 352 -17.53 -13.34 -0.32
C GLY A 352 -19.03 -13.57 -0.46
N LEU A 353 -19.53 -13.65 -1.70
CA LEU A 353 -20.94 -13.94 -1.96
C LEU A 353 -21.35 -15.33 -1.43
N ALA A 354 -20.51 -16.35 -1.61
CA ALA A 354 -20.76 -17.69 -1.09
C ALA A 354 -20.75 -17.74 0.44
N ALA A 355 -19.88 -16.98 1.11
CA ALA A 355 -19.87 -16.88 2.56
C ALA A 355 -21.17 -16.25 3.11
N VAL A 356 -21.66 -15.18 2.48
CA VAL A 356 -22.93 -14.55 2.86
C VAL A 356 -24.13 -15.43 2.53
N GLU A 357 -24.09 -16.19 1.44
CA GLU A 357 -25.15 -17.11 1.08
C GLU A 357 -25.34 -18.24 2.11
N LYS A 358 -24.24 -18.74 2.70
CA LYS A 358 -24.31 -19.70 3.81
C LYS A 358 -25.06 -19.12 5.01
N VAL A 359 -24.76 -17.84 5.38
CA VAL A 359 -25.49 -17.18 6.47
C VAL A 359 -26.97 -16.96 6.12
N ALA A 360 -27.27 -16.59 4.87
CA ALA A 360 -28.64 -16.40 4.41
C ALA A 360 -29.47 -17.71 4.42
N ALA A 361 -28.81 -18.85 4.30
CA ALA A 361 -29.49 -20.17 4.35
C ALA A 361 -30.00 -20.55 5.74
N GLU A 362 -29.51 -19.93 6.83
CA GLU A 362 -29.98 -20.15 8.20
C GLU A 362 -31.37 -19.51 8.48
N GLY A 363 -31.95 -18.79 7.52
CA GLY A 363 -33.28 -18.19 7.59
C GLY A 363 -33.28 -16.73 8.09
N GLU A 364 -34.48 -16.15 8.25
CA GLU A 364 -34.62 -14.71 8.62
C GLU A 364 -34.15 -14.37 10.06
N ALA A 365 -33.85 -15.37 10.90
CA ALA A 365 -33.55 -15.18 12.32
C ALA A 365 -32.05 -15.22 12.67
N PHE A 366 -31.15 -15.06 11.68
CA PHE A 366 -29.71 -15.05 11.96
C PHE A 366 -29.28 -13.81 12.78
N GLU A 367 -28.27 -13.98 13.62
CA GLU A 367 -27.72 -12.90 14.42
C GLU A 367 -26.85 -11.96 13.55
N PRO A 368 -26.93 -10.62 13.72
CA PRO A 368 -26.08 -9.66 12.99
C PRO A 368 -24.59 -9.95 13.07
N LYS A 369 -24.16 -10.57 14.19
CA LYS A 369 -22.77 -11.00 14.39
C LYS A 369 -22.33 -11.98 13.31
N MET A 370 -23.12 -13.01 13.01
CA MET A 370 -22.77 -14.05 12.03
C MET A 370 -22.53 -13.47 10.65
N TYR A 371 -23.32 -12.46 10.28
CA TYR A 371 -23.14 -11.75 9.02
C TYR A 371 -21.83 -10.98 8.96
N VAL A 372 -21.52 -10.20 10.00
CA VAL A 372 -20.30 -9.40 10.06
C VAL A 372 -19.06 -10.29 10.16
N ASP A 373 -19.10 -11.35 10.96
CA ASP A 373 -18.01 -12.32 11.08
C ASP A 373 -17.71 -13.02 9.73
N ALA A 374 -18.73 -13.37 8.95
CA ALA A 374 -18.54 -13.96 7.62
C ALA A 374 -17.85 -12.99 6.66
N LEU A 375 -18.21 -11.70 6.67
CA LEU A 375 -17.54 -10.68 5.87
C LEU A 375 -16.07 -10.47 6.28
N LEU A 376 -15.81 -10.39 7.58
CA LEU A 376 -14.48 -10.20 8.15
C LEU A 376 -13.56 -11.38 7.87
N GLN A 377 -14.06 -12.62 7.99
CA GLN A 377 -13.28 -13.82 7.71
C GLN A 377 -12.77 -13.84 6.28
N VAL A 378 -13.62 -13.51 5.31
CA VAL A 378 -13.22 -13.41 3.90
C VAL A 378 -12.19 -12.28 3.70
N HIS A 379 -12.47 -11.10 4.23
CA HIS A 379 -11.55 -9.97 4.12
C HIS A 379 -10.18 -10.30 4.69
N THR A 380 -10.10 -10.78 5.93
CA THR A 380 -8.83 -11.07 6.62
C THR A 380 -8.03 -12.14 5.87
N ARG A 381 -8.68 -13.19 5.39
CA ARG A 381 -8.05 -14.27 4.61
C ARG A 381 -7.34 -13.72 3.36
N TYR A 382 -8.05 -12.92 2.56
CA TYR A 382 -7.50 -12.41 1.30
C TYR A 382 -6.57 -11.22 1.51
N GLN A 383 -6.74 -10.45 2.59
CA GLN A 383 -5.78 -9.41 2.97
C GLN A 383 -4.43 -10.04 3.36
N SER A 384 -4.42 -11.14 4.11
CA SER A 384 -3.20 -11.89 4.43
C SER A 384 -2.55 -12.43 3.15
N LEU A 385 -3.34 -13.01 2.24
CA LEU A 385 -2.84 -13.49 0.96
C LEU A 385 -2.19 -12.35 0.13
N VAL A 386 -2.81 -11.17 0.06
CA VAL A 386 -2.25 -10.01 -0.64
C VAL A 386 -0.93 -9.57 -0.02
N ASN A 387 -0.85 -9.55 1.30
CA ASN A 387 0.37 -9.14 2.00
C ASN A 387 1.51 -10.16 1.83
N GLU A 388 1.22 -11.45 1.95
CA GLU A 388 2.22 -12.53 1.95
C GLU A 388 2.63 -12.94 0.54
N ALA A 389 1.68 -13.13 -0.37
CA ALA A 389 1.96 -13.61 -1.73
C ALA A 389 2.23 -12.48 -2.73
N PHE A 390 1.59 -11.32 -2.59
CA PHE A 390 1.69 -10.22 -3.55
C PHE A 390 2.38 -8.98 -2.97
N ASN A 391 3.11 -9.12 -1.86
CA ASN A 391 3.90 -8.06 -1.20
C ASN A 391 3.09 -6.77 -0.92
N GLY A 392 1.79 -6.88 -0.68
CA GLY A 392 0.92 -5.72 -0.45
C GLY A 392 0.81 -4.77 -1.65
N GLU A 393 0.96 -5.26 -2.86
CA GLU A 393 0.93 -4.45 -4.07
C GLU A 393 -0.41 -3.69 -4.19
N SER A 394 -0.33 -2.38 -4.44
CA SER A 394 -1.45 -1.44 -4.36
C SER A 394 -2.66 -1.80 -5.24
N GLU A 395 -2.42 -2.35 -6.43
CA GLU A 395 -3.50 -2.71 -7.35
C GLU A 395 -4.19 -4.03 -6.95
N PHE A 396 -3.48 -4.98 -6.30
CA PHE A 396 -4.12 -6.14 -5.68
C PHE A 396 -4.95 -5.75 -4.45
N VAL A 397 -4.45 -4.80 -3.63
CA VAL A 397 -5.24 -4.22 -2.53
C VAL A 397 -6.50 -3.55 -3.08
N ARG A 398 -6.39 -2.81 -4.16
CA ARG A 398 -7.53 -2.18 -4.85
C ARG A 398 -8.53 -3.20 -5.39
N SER A 399 -8.05 -4.30 -5.99
CA SER A 399 -8.90 -5.39 -6.45
C SER A 399 -9.63 -6.07 -5.28
N LEU A 400 -8.95 -6.27 -4.15
CA LEU A 400 -9.57 -6.74 -2.91
C LEU A 400 -10.66 -5.76 -2.42
N ASP A 401 -10.35 -4.46 -2.36
CA ASP A 401 -11.30 -3.42 -1.95
C ASP A 401 -12.55 -3.37 -2.85
N ASN A 402 -12.37 -3.53 -4.17
CA ASN A 402 -13.47 -3.59 -5.13
C ASN A 402 -14.36 -4.82 -4.89
N ALA A 403 -13.73 -6.00 -4.74
CA ALA A 403 -14.46 -7.22 -4.46
C ALA A 403 -15.24 -7.14 -3.14
N CYS A 404 -14.60 -6.58 -2.08
CA CYS A 404 -15.24 -6.38 -0.78
C CYS A 404 -16.44 -5.43 -0.90
N ARG A 405 -16.31 -4.33 -1.63
CA ARG A 405 -17.43 -3.40 -1.88
C ARG A 405 -18.61 -4.09 -2.56
N GLU A 406 -18.33 -4.96 -3.53
CA GLU A 406 -19.37 -5.71 -4.22
C GLU A 406 -20.12 -6.68 -3.28
N PHE A 407 -19.40 -7.58 -2.60
CA PHE A 407 -20.08 -8.59 -1.79
C PHE A 407 -20.66 -8.03 -0.47
N VAL A 408 -20.19 -6.89 0.04
CA VAL A 408 -20.77 -6.23 1.23
C VAL A 408 -22.12 -5.56 0.87
N ASN A 409 -22.23 -4.94 -0.30
CA ASN A 409 -23.42 -4.15 -0.67
C ASN A 409 -24.40 -4.91 -1.58
N ARG A 410 -23.93 -5.89 -2.37
CA ARG A 410 -24.71 -6.59 -3.40
C ARG A 410 -24.70 -8.11 -3.17
N ASN A 411 -25.28 -8.55 -2.09
CA ASN A 411 -25.38 -9.97 -1.71
C ASN A 411 -26.83 -10.42 -1.57
N LYS A 412 -27.04 -11.71 -1.29
CA LYS A 412 -28.38 -12.31 -1.16
C LYS A 412 -29.24 -11.69 -0.05
N ILE A 413 -28.60 -11.25 1.05
CA ILE A 413 -29.29 -10.58 2.18
C ILE A 413 -29.72 -9.17 1.78
N CYS A 414 -28.92 -8.49 0.94
CA CYS A 414 -29.19 -7.15 0.41
C CYS A 414 -30.11 -7.16 -0.82
N ALA A 415 -30.51 -8.32 -1.35
CA ALA A 415 -31.33 -8.42 -2.55
C ALA A 415 -32.68 -7.73 -2.41
N SER A 416 -33.24 -7.71 -1.19
CA SER A 416 -34.52 -7.03 -0.89
C SER A 416 -34.34 -5.53 -0.63
N SER A 417 -33.21 -5.09 -0.13
CA SER A 417 -32.88 -3.69 0.15
C SER A 417 -31.39 -3.49 0.37
N SER A 418 -30.79 -2.52 -0.32
CA SER A 418 -29.38 -2.13 -0.14
C SER A 418 -29.07 -1.64 1.28
N THR A 419 -30.12 -1.24 2.02
CA THR A 419 -30.01 -0.72 3.40
C THR A 419 -29.78 -1.80 4.45
N LYS A 420 -29.85 -3.10 4.09
CA LYS A 420 -29.73 -4.21 5.05
C LYS A 420 -28.32 -4.36 5.61
N SER A 421 -27.29 -4.26 4.79
CA SER A 421 -25.90 -4.40 5.25
C SER A 421 -25.51 -3.32 6.29
N PRO A 422 -25.73 -2.02 6.05
CA PRO A 422 -25.47 -1.00 7.06
C PRO A 422 -26.34 -1.12 8.31
N GLU A 423 -27.62 -1.56 8.17
CA GLU A 423 -28.49 -1.83 9.32
C GLU A 423 -27.92 -2.95 10.21
N LEU A 424 -27.49 -4.07 9.62
CA LEU A 424 -26.92 -5.22 10.35
C LEU A 424 -25.61 -4.83 11.04
N LEU A 425 -24.74 -4.06 10.36
CA LEU A 425 -23.51 -3.58 10.96
C LEU A 425 -23.79 -2.66 12.16
N ALA A 426 -24.78 -1.75 12.05
CA ALA A 426 -25.17 -0.88 13.15
C ALA A 426 -25.76 -1.68 14.34
N LYS A 427 -26.56 -2.71 14.07
CA LYS A 427 -27.11 -3.61 15.12
C LYS A 427 -26.00 -4.42 15.81
N TYR A 428 -25.02 -4.91 15.07
CA TYR A 428 -23.88 -5.60 15.65
C TYR A 428 -23.06 -4.67 16.55
N THR A 429 -22.75 -3.47 16.06
CA THR A 429 -22.08 -2.43 16.85
C THR A 429 -22.84 -2.11 18.14
N ASP A 430 -24.18 -1.96 18.06
CA ASP A 430 -25.04 -1.72 19.23
C ASP A 430 -24.97 -2.87 20.24
N SER A 431 -24.93 -4.11 19.77
CA SER A 431 -24.84 -5.29 20.65
C SER A 431 -23.51 -5.36 21.43
N LEU A 432 -22.42 -4.90 20.81
CA LEU A 432 -21.10 -4.84 21.44
C LEU A 432 -20.99 -3.72 22.49
N LEU A 433 -21.60 -2.56 22.22
CA LEU A 433 -21.55 -1.40 23.08
C LEU A 433 -22.58 -1.42 24.22
N LYS A 434 -23.44 -2.43 24.33
CA LYS A 434 -24.42 -2.60 25.42
C LYS A 434 -23.83 -3.37 26.61
N LYS A 435 -24.21 -2.96 27.83
CA LYS A 435 -23.92 -3.68 29.08
C LYS A 435 -24.38 -5.13 28.99
N GLY A 436 -23.48 -6.05 29.35
CA GLY A 436 -23.74 -7.48 29.26
C GLY A 436 -23.34 -8.10 27.93
N SER A 437 -22.63 -7.37 27.06
CA SER A 437 -21.95 -7.97 25.92
C SER A 437 -20.91 -8.98 26.44
N LYS A 438 -20.66 -10.02 25.62
CA LYS A 438 -19.71 -11.10 25.98
C LYS A 438 -18.25 -10.70 25.82
N ALA A 439 -17.94 -9.46 25.41
CA ALA A 439 -16.58 -8.96 25.37
C ALA A 439 -16.04 -8.87 26.80
N ALA A 440 -15.08 -9.70 27.12
CA ALA A 440 -14.60 -9.88 28.48
C ALA A 440 -13.60 -8.78 28.90
N GLU A 441 -12.87 -8.18 27.95
CA GLU A 441 -11.82 -7.18 28.20
C GLU A 441 -11.97 -5.97 27.27
N GLU A 442 -11.50 -4.82 27.72
CA GLU A 442 -11.57 -3.56 26.98
C GLU A 442 -10.71 -3.59 25.71
N SER A 443 -9.59 -4.31 25.74
CA SER A 443 -8.73 -4.54 24.58
C SER A 443 -9.43 -5.35 23.46
N GLU A 444 -10.16 -6.38 23.83
CA GLU A 444 -10.93 -7.21 22.89
C GLU A 444 -12.06 -6.40 22.23
N LEU A 445 -12.72 -5.55 23.02
CA LEU A 445 -13.74 -4.65 22.49
C LEU A 445 -13.16 -3.67 21.46
N GLU A 446 -11.98 -3.10 21.75
CA GLU A 446 -11.31 -2.17 20.85
C GLU A 446 -10.92 -2.84 19.52
N GLU A 447 -10.42 -4.07 19.55
CA GLU A 447 -10.15 -4.86 18.34
C GLU A 447 -11.41 -5.10 17.51
N MET A 448 -12.53 -5.46 18.17
CA MET A 448 -13.82 -5.63 17.50
C MET A 448 -14.32 -4.32 16.87
N LEU A 449 -14.09 -3.16 17.51
CA LEU A 449 -14.43 -1.87 16.93
C LEU A 449 -13.57 -1.55 15.67
N VAL A 450 -12.30 -1.92 15.66
CA VAL A 450 -11.45 -1.81 14.47
C VAL A 450 -11.96 -2.71 13.33
N GLN A 451 -12.35 -3.94 13.65
CA GLN A 451 -12.95 -4.87 12.67
C GLN A 451 -14.26 -4.32 12.09
N ILE A 452 -15.11 -3.71 12.92
CA ILE A 452 -16.32 -3.02 12.44
C ILE A 452 -15.96 -1.92 11.44
N MET A 453 -14.94 -1.12 11.72
CA MET A 453 -14.50 -0.06 10.81
C MET A 453 -13.95 -0.60 9.50
N THR A 454 -13.36 -1.79 9.50
CA THR A 454 -12.94 -2.48 8.26
C THR A 454 -14.14 -2.77 7.36
N VAL A 455 -15.23 -3.32 7.89
CA VAL A 455 -16.47 -3.54 7.11
C VAL A 455 -17.13 -2.21 6.73
N PHE A 456 -17.15 -1.24 7.65
CA PHE A 456 -17.72 0.09 7.43
C PHE A 456 -17.06 0.84 6.27
N LYS A 457 -15.74 0.63 6.03
CA LYS A 457 -15.01 1.18 4.89
C LYS A 457 -15.71 0.87 3.56
N TYR A 458 -16.26 -0.34 3.43
CA TYR A 458 -16.88 -0.86 2.20
C TYR A 458 -18.36 -0.54 2.07
N ILE A 459 -19.03 -0.14 3.13
CA ILE A 459 -20.45 0.27 3.10
C ILE A 459 -20.63 1.47 2.17
N GLU A 460 -21.53 1.36 1.18
CA GLU A 460 -21.91 2.46 0.29
C GLU A 460 -22.91 3.40 0.97
N ASP A 461 -23.96 2.86 1.57
CA ASP A 461 -25.04 3.59 2.24
C ASP A 461 -24.66 3.98 3.69
N LYS A 462 -23.60 4.83 3.85
CA LYS A 462 -23.14 5.27 5.18
C LYS A 462 -24.15 6.09 5.95
N ASP A 463 -25.04 6.81 5.26
CA ASP A 463 -26.16 7.56 5.84
C ASP A 463 -27.14 6.65 6.59
N VAL A 464 -27.42 5.46 6.05
CA VAL A 464 -28.25 4.44 6.71
C VAL A 464 -27.60 3.98 8.01
N PHE A 465 -26.33 3.63 7.97
CA PHE A 465 -25.59 3.27 9.19
C PHE A 465 -25.66 4.40 10.23
N GLN A 466 -25.43 5.65 9.82
CA GLN A 466 -25.47 6.81 10.71
C GLN A 466 -26.84 6.96 11.40
N LYS A 467 -27.91 6.83 10.67
CA LYS A 467 -29.29 6.95 11.23
C LYS A 467 -29.57 5.84 12.25
N PHE A 468 -29.27 4.58 11.90
CA PHE A 468 -29.47 3.45 12.83
C PHE A 468 -28.56 3.58 14.06
N TYR A 469 -27.26 3.83 13.85
CA TYR A 469 -26.31 4.00 14.94
C TYR A 469 -26.68 5.15 15.87
N SER A 470 -27.04 6.32 15.31
CA SER A 470 -27.46 7.50 16.09
C SER A 470 -28.68 7.18 16.97
N LYS A 471 -29.69 6.48 16.43
CA LYS A 471 -30.89 6.07 17.18
C LYS A 471 -30.56 5.09 18.30
N MET A 472 -29.69 4.13 18.03
CA MET A 472 -29.24 3.13 19.02
C MET A 472 -28.37 3.77 20.10
N LEU A 473 -27.43 4.65 19.72
CA LEU A 473 -26.60 5.43 20.66
C LEU A 473 -27.50 6.28 21.58
N ALA A 474 -28.46 7.02 21.01
CA ALA A 474 -29.40 7.80 21.79
C ALA A 474 -30.10 6.96 22.88
N LYS A 475 -30.57 5.76 22.52
CA LYS A 475 -31.17 4.82 23.47
C LYS A 475 -30.18 4.34 24.54
N ARG A 476 -28.95 3.98 24.15
CA ARG A 476 -27.93 3.53 25.11
C ARG A 476 -27.59 4.62 26.12
N LEU A 477 -27.43 5.85 25.64
CA LEU A 477 -27.13 7.00 26.48
C LEU A 477 -28.29 7.34 27.45
N VAL A 478 -29.53 7.45 26.94
CA VAL A 478 -30.71 7.73 27.76
C VAL A 478 -30.94 6.64 28.81
N HIS A 479 -30.76 5.38 28.46
CA HIS A 479 -30.98 4.27 29.40
C HIS A 479 -29.76 3.90 30.23
N VAL A 480 -28.63 4.63 30.08
CA VAL A 480 -27.38 4.33 30.79
C VAL A 480 -26.97 2.86 30.63
N SER A 481 -27.11 2.35 29.42
CA SER A 481 -26.90 0.95 29.05
C SER A 481 -25.64 0.72 28.22
N SER A 482 -24.78 1.74 28.03
CA SER A 482 -23.46 1.59 27.39
C SER A 482 -22.48 0.84 28.32
N VAL A 483 -21.59 0.03 27.72
CA VAL A 483 -20.53 -0.68 28.45
C VAL A 483 -19.64 0.31 29.19
N SER A 484 -19.05 1.28 28.48
CA SER A 484 -18.27 2.39 29.04
C SER A 484 -18.44 3.65 28.20
N ASP A 485 -18.15 4.82 28.79
CA ASP A 485 -18.12 6.11 28.08
C ASP A 485 -16.92 6.15 27.10
N ASP A 486 -15.81 5.47 27.45
CA ASP A 486 -14.58 5.41 26.63
C ASP A 486 -14.82 4.61 25.33
N ALA A 487 -15.51 3.48 25.40
CA ALA A 487 -15.87 2.68 24.22
C ALA A 487 -16.76 3.46 23.23
N GLU A 488 -17.74 4.22 23.73
CA GLU A 488 -18.56 5.09 22.89
C GLU A 488 -17.75 6.21 22.26
N THR A 489 -16.85 6.82 23.02
CA THR A 489 -15.93 7.88 22.54
C THR A 489 -14.97 7.34 21.49
N SER A 490 -14.42 6.13 21.67
CA SER A 490 -13.55 5.46 20.70
C SER A 490 -14.29 5.22 19.39
N MET A 491 -15.51 4.66 19.44
CA MET A 491 -16.31 4.44 18.22
C MET A 491 -16.63 5.73 17.47
N ILE A 492 -17.05 6.80 18.20
CA ILE A 492 -17.31 8.11 17.60
C ILE A 492 -16.05 8.70 16.96
N SER A 493 -14.88 8.52 17.59
CA SER A 493 -13.60 9.00 17.08
C SER A 493 -13.21 8.28 15.78
N LYS A 494 -13.36 6.96 15.72
CA LYS A 494 -13.13 6.14 14.52
C LYS A 494 -14.07 6.54 13.37
N LEU A 495 -15.35 6.79 13.67
CA LEU A 495 -16.31 7.29 12.67
C LEU A 495 -15.94 8.70 12.18
N LYS A 496 -15.42 9.56 13.08
CA LYS A 496 -14.95 10.91 12.71
C LYS A 496 -13.72 10.85 11.80
N GLU A 497 -12.80 9.95 12.07
CA GLU A 497 -11.62 9.71 11.22
C GLU A 497 -12.03 9.23 9.82
N ALA A 498 -12.98 8.30 9.74
CA ALA A 498 -13.42 7.72 8.47
C ALA A 498 -14.32 8.63 7.63
N CYS A 499 -15.17 9.46 8.24
CA CYS A 499 -16.22 10.23 7.57
C CYS A 499 -16.20 11.74 7.85
N GLY A 500 -15.29 12.19 8.71
CA GLY A 500 -15.17 13.61 9.07
C GLY A 500 -16.14 14.10 10.16
N PHE A 501 -15.99 15.37 10.52
CA PHE A 501 -16.71 16.00 11.64
C PHE A 501 -18.22 16.11 11.39
N GLU A 502 -18.62 16.49 10.17
CA GLU A 502 -20.04 16.68 9.83
C GLU A 502 -20.87 15.42 10.05
N TYR A 503 -20.30 14.26 9.72
CA TYR A 503 -20.93 12.97 9.94
C TYR A 503 -21.16 12.67 11.42
N THR A 504 -20.24 13.07 12.32
CA THR A 504 -20.27 12.74 13.74
C THR A 504 -20.76 13.85 14.67
N ASN A 505 -21.00 15.06 14.13
CA ASN A 505 -21.38 16.22 14.93
C ASN A 505 -22.57 15.96 15.86
N LYS A 506 -23.66 15.37 15.34
CA LYS A 506 -24.84 15.04 16.14
C LYS A 506 -24.54 14.02 17.23
N LEU A 507 -23.68 13.01 16.96
CA LEU A 507 -23.28 11.98 17.92
C LEU A 507 -22.48 12.61 19.08
N GLN A 508 -21.55 13.49 18.76
CA GLN A 508 -20.75 14.21 19.77
C GLN A 508 -21.61 15.12 20.63
N ARG A 509 -22.59 15.81 20.02
CA ARG A 509 -23.52 16.66 20.76
C ARG A 509 -24.39 15.87 21.73
N MET A 510 -24.89 14.71 21.34
CA MET A 510 -25.63 13.84 22.25
C MET A 510 -24.77 13.43 23.45
N PHE A 511 -23.49 13.12 23.23
CA PHE A 511 -22.58 12.77 24.30
C PHE A 511 -22.32 13.94 25.25
N GLN A 512 -22.15 15.16 24.71
CA GLN A 512 -21.98 16.39 25.49
C GLN A 512 -23.22 16.69 26.35
N ASP A 513 -24.42 16.52 25.79
CA ASP A 513 -25.68 16.75 26.54
C ASP A 513 -25.76 15.83 27.77
N ILE A 514 -25.35 14.56 27.65
CA ILE A 514 -25.33 13.62 28.78
C ILE A 514 -24.31 14.06 29.84
N GLN A 515 -23.15 14.56 29.43
CA GLN A 515 -22.15 15.05 30.38
C GLN A 515 -22.65 16.29 31.15
N ILE A 516 -23.21 17.26 30.38
CA ILE A 516 -23.84 18.46 30.97
C ILE A 516 -24.99 18.06 31.90
N SER A 517 -25.77 17.04 31.57
CA SER A 517 -26.85 16.54 32.45
C SER A 517 -26.33 15.97 33.75
N LYS A 518 -25.17 15.27 33.75
CA LYS A 518 -24.54 14.79 34.98
C LYS A 518 -24.19 15.94 35.91
N ASP A 519 -23.55 17.00 35.38
CA ASP A 519 -23.16 18.19 36.16
C ASP A 519 -24.39 18.97 36.67
N LEU A 520 -25.46 19.01 35.86
CA LEU A 520 -26.70 19.67 36.26
C LEU A 520 -27.42 18.90 37.37
N ASN A 521 -27.43 17.56 37.34
CA ASN A 521 -27.99 16.75 38.44
C ASN A 521 -27.22 16.93 39.75
N ALA A 522 -25.88 17.01 39.69
CA ALA A 522 -25.08 17.34 40.89
C ALA A 522 -25.47 18.68 41.45
N SER A 523 -25.56 19.74 40.60
CA SER A 523 -26.00 21.06 40.99
C SER A 523 -27.43 21.11 41.53
N TYR A 524 -28.33 20.28 41.00
CA TYR A 524 -29.71 20.15 41.45
C TYR A 524 -29.77 19.54 42.86
N LYS A 525 -28.98 18.55 43.14
CA LYS A 525 -28.88 17.89 44.43
C LYS A 525 -28.36 18.87 45.48
N ASP A 526 -27.31 19.63 45.18
CA ASP A 526 -26.78 20.68 46.06
C ASP A 526 -27.78 21.80 46.36
N TRP A 527 -28.62 22.11 45.35
CA TRP A 527 -29.72 23.10 45.53
C TRP A 527 -30.83 22.52 46.40
N GLN A 528 -31.23 21.25 46.19
CA GLN A 528 -32.19 20.57 47.04
C GLN A 528 -31.75 20.56 48.52
N ASP A 529 -30.46 20.28 48.76
CA ASP A 529 -29.91 20.22 50.12
C ASP A 529 -29.92 21.58 50.84
N LYS A 530 -29.95 22.69 50.07
CA LYS A 530 -29.98 24.07 50.63
C LYS A 530 -31.39 24.63 50.78
N VAL A 531 -32.35 24.23 49.97
CA VAL A 531 -33.65 24.87 49.84
C VAL A 531 -34.78 24.05 50.48
N LEU A 532 -34.64 22.73 50.55
CA LEU A 532 -35.68 21.83 51.05
C LEU A 532 -35.41 21.41 52.49
N ASP A 533 -36.43 21.45 53.30
CA ASP A 533 -36.44 20.79 54.60
C ASP A 533 -36.67 19.30 54.49
N ASP A 534 -36.44 18.57 55.60
CA ASP A 534 -36.46 17.09 55.56
C ASP A 534 -37.83 16.51 55.23
N ASP A 535 -38.91 17.25 55.53
CA ASP A 535 -40.31 16.80 55.26
C ASP A 535 -40.68 16.94 53.81
N ASP A 536 -40.29 18.03 53.16
CA ASP A 536 -40.53 18.21 51.72
C ASP A 536 -39.64 17.30 50.89
N ARG A 537 -38.43 16.99 51.34
CA ARG A 537 -37.52 16.05 50.71
C ARG A 537 -38.08 14.63 50.71
N ARG A 538 -38.74 14.16 51.78
CA ARG A 538 -39.36 12.86 51.89
C ARG A 538 -40.59 12.66 50.99
N LYS A 539 -41.21 13.77 50.53
CA LYS A 539 -42.35 13.77 49.64
C LYS A 539 -41.97 13.72 48.15
N LEU A 540 -40.70 13.91 47.78
CA LEU A 540 -40.19 13.87 46.45
C LEU A 540 -39.63 12.48 46.10
N VAL A 541 -39.81 12.08 44.84
CA VAL A 541 -39.17 10.87 44.30
C VAL A 541 -37.72 11.16 43.99
N ASP A 542 -36.83 10.25 44.36
CA ASP A 542 -35.43 10.32 43.95
C ASP A 542 -35.33 10.16 42.42
N ALA A 543 -34.95 11.21 41.72
CA ALA A 543 -34.96 11.27 40.28
C ALA A 543 -33.67 11.82 39.69
N HIS A 544 -33.28 11.23 38.54
CA HIS A 544 -32.14 11.68 37.76
C HIS A 544 -32.65 12.22 36.41
N PHE A 545 -32.29 13.45 36.09
CA PHE A 545 -32.78 14.13 34.89
C PHE A 545 -31.72 14.19 33.79
N GLN A 546 -32.13 13.91 32.56
CA GLN A 546 -31.30 14.06 31.39
C GLN A 546 -31.89 15.15 30.50
N ILE A 547 -31.09 16.19 30.22
CA ILE A 547 -31.45 17.33 29.38
C ILE A 547 -30.88 17.12 27.98
N LEU A 548 -31.75 17.00 27.01
CA LEU A 548 -31.43 16.66 25.64
C LEU A 548 -31.68 17.88 24.73
N GLY A 549 -30.68 18.29 23.96
CA GLY A 549 -30.80 19.43 23.03
C GLY A 549 -31.65 19.09 21.80
N THR A 550 -32.67 19.88 21.52
CA THR A 550 -33.50 19.73 20.34
C THR A 550 -32.68 19.75 19.05
N GLY A 551 -32.98 18.89 18.08
CA GLY A 551 -32.35 18.81 16.76
C GLY A 551 -31.13 17.89 16.65
N PHE A 552 -30.54 17.47 17.78
CA PHE A 552 -29.40 16.51 17.77
C PHE A 552 -29.84 15.08 18.02
N TRP A 553 -30.84 14.90 18.88
CA TRP A 553 -31.36 13.61 19.29
C TRP A 553 -32.40 13.08 18.29
N PRO A 554 -32.25 11.86 17.77
CA PRO A 554 -33.20 11.23 16.87
C PRO A 554 -34.39 10.66 17.65
N LEU A 555 -35.00 11.46 18.51
CA LEU A 555 -36.13 11.11 19.38
C LEU A 555 -37.36 11.88 18.92
N GLN A 556 -38.45 11.16 18.75
CA GLN A 556 -39.75 11.77 18.38
C GLN A 556 -40.48 12.29 19.62
N ALA A 557 -41.25 13.34 19.45
CA ALA A 557 -42.17 13.78 20.49
C ALA A 557 -43.20 12.68 20.79
N PRO A 558 -43.71 12.60 22.03
CA PRO A 558 -44.73 11.60 22.35
C PRO A 558 -45.96 11.77 21.46
N SER A 559 -46.44 10.65 20.94
CA SER A 559 -47.62 10.58 20.08
C SER A 559 -48.94 10.53 20.87
N THR A 560 -48.86 10.44 22.18
CA THR A 560 -50.03 10.31 23.10
C THR A 560 -49.89 11.23 24.29
N ASP A 561 -50.97 11.80 24.68
CA ASP A 561 -51.13 12.46 25.95
C ASP A 561 -51.03 11.44 27.09
N PHE A 562 -50.18 11.70 28.07
CA PHE A 562 -50.01 10.85 29.25
C PHE A 562 -50.18 11.67 30.50
N LEU A 563 -51.17 11.30 31.33
CA LEU A 563 -51.33 11.89 32.65
C LEU A 563 -50.40 11.16 33.62
N ALA A 564 -49.25 11.82 33.93
CA ALA A 564 -48.29 11.23 34.84
C ALA A 564 -48.75 11.27 36.29
N PRO A 565 -48.40 10.29 37.16
CA PRO A 565 -48.75 10.29 38.58
C PRO A 565 -48.31 11.59 39.30
N PRO A 566 -49.13 12.07 40.27
CA PRO A 566 -48.87 13.35 40.95
C PRO A 566 -47.52 13.42 41.65
N GLU A 567 -47.01 12.31 42.14
CA GLU A 567 -45.67 12.28 42.80
C GLU A 567 -44.55 12.53 41.80
N ILE A 568 -44.69 12.03 40.59
CA ILE A 568 -43.71 12.27 39.50
C ILE A 568 -43.81 13.67 38.98
N VAL A 569 -45.05 14.21 38.79
CA VAL A 569 -45.30 15.57 38.34
C VAL A 569 -44.68 16.60 39.31
N LYS A 570 -44.90 16.44 40.61
CA LYS A 570 -44.31 17.33 41.65
C LYS A 570 -42.82 17.35 41.56
N THR A 571 -42.19 16.20 41.41
CA THR A 571 -40.71 16.06 41.26
C THR A 571 -40.23 16.76 39.96
N ALA A 572 -40.93 16.58 38.89
CA ALA A 572 -40.58 17.18 37.59
C ALA A 572 -40.76 18.72 37.60
N GLU A 573 -41.82 19.22 38.22
CA GLU A 573 -42.07 20.69 38.38
C GLU A 573 -40.99 21.35 39.25
N ARG A 574 -40.52 20.68 40.31
CA ARG A 574 -39.41 21.18 41.14
C ARG A 574 -38.15 21.32 40.33
N PHE A 575 -37.77 20.29 39.56
CA PHE A 575 -36.64 20.36 38.68
C PHE A 575 -36.77 21.42 37.58
N GLN A 576 -37.98 21.59 37.04
CA GLN A 576 -38.27 22.60 36.03
C GLN A 576 -38.05 23.99 36.55
N ASN A 577 -38.51 24.29 37.79
CA ASN A 577 -38.29 25.58 38.44
C ASN A 577 -36.81 25.86 38.63
N PHE A 578 -36.06 24.90 39.20
CA PHE A 578 -34.58 24.98 39.33
C PHE A 578 -33.90 25.25 37.99
N TYR A 579 -34.36 24.57 36.92
CA TYR A 579 -33.76 24.71 35.59
C TYR A 579 -34.03 26.07 34.98
N PHE A 580 -35.23 26.58 35.12
CA PHE A 580 -35.59 27.91 34.62
C PHE A 580 -34.94 29.06 35.39
N ASP A 581 -34.67 28.88 36.68
CA ASP A 581 -33.90 29.85 37.45
C ASP A 581 -32.45 29.96 36.93
N LYS A 582 -31.89 28.87 36.47
CA LYS A 582 -30.52 28.82 35.89
C LYS A 582 -30.46 29.22 34.42
N HIS A 583 -31.55 28.96 33.65
CA HIS A 583 -31.54 29.06 32.20
C HIS A 583 -32.76 29.81 31.67
N ASN A 584 -32.68 31.15 31.58
CA ASN A 584 -33.74 31.98 31.05
C ASN A 584 -33.96 31.72 29.55
N GLY A 585 -35.24 31.69 29.13
CA GLY A 585 -35.64 31.59 27.70
C GLY A 585 -35.59 30.21 27.10
N ARG A 586 -35.40 29.15 27.90
CA ARG A 586 -35.50 27.77 27.45
C ARG A 586 -36.84 27.14 27.81
N LYS A 587 -37.31 26.20 26.98
CA LYS A 587 -38.50 25.41 27.21
C LYS A 587 -38.15 23.95 27.41
N LEU A 588 -38.69 23.28 28.42
CA LEU A 588 -38.58 21.83 28.64
C LEU A 588 -39.82 21.14 28.13
N THR A 589 -39.64 20.00 27.50
CA THR A 589 -40.69 19.06 27.10
C THR A 589 -40.36 17.70 27.66
N TRP A 590 -41.24 17.12 28.43
CA TRP A 590 -41.04 15.80 29.05
C TRP A 590 -41.25 14.66 28.06
N LEU A 591 -40.29 13.77 27.94
CA LEU A 591 -40.36 12.57 27.10
C LEU A 591 -40.68 11.34 27.97
N TRP A 592 -41.91 11.27 28.46
CA TRP A 592 -42.36 10.23 29.40
C TRP A 592 -42.14 8.80 28.89
N GLN A 593 -42.26 8.60 27.57
CA GLN A 593 -42.04 7.30 26.91
C GLN A 593 -40.63 6.75 27.06
N LEU A 594 -39.64 7.62 27.34
CA LEU A 594 -38.24 7.24 27.51
C LEU A 594 -37.84 7.13 28.99
N CYS A 595 -38.70 7.59 29.90
CA CYS A 595 -38.43 7.54 31.33
C CYS A 595 -38.64 6.14 31.89
N LYS A 596 -37.90 5.80 32.91
CA LYS A 596 -37.98 4.53 33.64
C LYS A 596 -37.82 4.76 35.13
N GLY A 597 -38.37 3.86 35.93
CA GLY A 597 -38.23 3.94 37.37
C GLY A 597 -38.25 2.58 38.05
N GLU A 598 -38.11 2.60 39.34
CA GLU A 598 -38.17 1.41 40.20
C GLU A 598 -39.30 1.57 41.20
N ILE A 599 -40.18 0.55 41.26
CA ILE A 599 -41.30 0.48 42.20
C ILE A 599 -41.03 -0.66 43.18
N LYS A 600 -41.06 -0.39 44.48
CA LYS A 600 -41.02 -1.41 45.55
C LYS A 600 -42.43 -1.91 45.78
N THR A 601 -42.58 -3.24 45.85
CA THR A 601 -43.90 -3.87 46.14
C THR A 601 -44.13 -3.97 47.66
N ASN A 602 -45.23 -3.38 48.16
CA ASN A 602 -45.62 -3.45 49.58
C ASN A 602 -46.79 -4.40 49.84
N TYR A 603 -47.47 -4.85 48.76
CA TYR A 603 -48.68 -5.69 48.84
C TYR A 603 -48.41 -7.18 49.00
N ILE A 604 -47.18 -7.65 48.77
CA ILE A 604 -46.86 -9.10 48.82
C ILE A 604 -46.49 -9.48 50.28
N LYS A 605 -47.43 -10.16 50.97
CA LYS A 605 -47.36 -10.39 52.42
C LYS A 605 -46.38 -11.46 52.89
N ASN A 606 -45.84 -12.31 52.02
CA ASN A 606 -45.04 -13.47 52.47
C ASN A 606 -43.60 -13.48 51.94
N THR A 607 -42.95 -12.30 51.80
CA THR A 607 -41.58 -12.19 51.38
C THR A 607 -40.72 -11.46 52.43
N LYS A 608 -39.56 -12.01 52.75
CA LYS A 608 -38.58 -11.36 53.69
C LYS A 608 -38.04 -10.04 53.13
N VAL A 609 -38.01 -9.87 51.82
CA VAL A 609 -37.53 -8.67 51.11
C VAL A 609 -38.59 -8.31 50.08
N PRO A 610 -39.04 -7.04 49.95
CA PRO A 610 -39.95 -6.59 48.93
C PRO A 610 -39.32 -6.72 47.53
N TYR A 611 -40.10 -7.11 46.55
CA TYR A 611 -39.65 -7.07 45.13
C TYR A 611 -39.55 -5.65 44.65
N THR A 612 -38.58 -5.43 43.75
CA THR A 612 -38.41 -4.15 43.08
C THR A 612 -38.67 -4.36 41.58
N PHE A 613 -39.66 -3.71 41.05
CA PHE A 613 -39.98 -3.71 39.63
C PHE A 613 -39.30 -2.56 38.90
N GLN A 614 -38.50 -2.88 37.87
CA GLN A 614 -38.02 -1.87 36.93
C GLN A 614 -39.08 -1.72 35.83
N VAL A 615 -39.63 -0.54 35.69
CA VAL A 615 -40.80 -0.23 34.87
C VAL A 615 -40.57 1.01 34.00
N SER A 616 -41.25 1.12 32.86
CA SER A 616 -41.40 2.38 32.15
C SER A 616 -42.31 3.34 32.92
N THR A 617 -42.27 4.65 32.62
CA THR A 617 -43.17 5.61 33.28
C THR A 617 -44.65 5.30 32.98
N PHE A 618 -45.00 4.78 31.82
CA PHE A 618 -46.35 4.32 31.53
C PHE A 618 -46.79 3.14 32.42
N GLN A 619 -45.87 2.17 32.56
CA GLN A 619 -46.09 1.02 33.46
C GLN A 619 -46.21 1.48 34.93
N MET A 620 -45.39 2.48 35.31
CA MET A 620 -45.46 3.06 36.64
C MET A 620 -46.80 3.74 36.89
N GLY A 621 -47.29 4.54 35.94
CA GLY A 621 -48.57 5.17 36.02
C GLY A 621 -49.73 4.18 36.21
N ILE A 622 -49.69 3.06 35.47
CA ILE A 622 -50.71 1.98 35.61
C ILE A 622 -50.64 1.32 36.99
N LEU A 623 -49.40 0.95 37.46
CA LEU A 623 -49.24 0.25 38.74
C LEU A 623 -49.57 1.10 39.97
N LEU A 624 -49.30 2.40 39.93
CA LEU A 624 -49.59 3.30 41.02
C LEU A 624 -51.13 3.49 41.26
N LEU A 625 -51.97 3.30 40.25
CA LEU A 625 -53.45 3.33 40.43
C LEU A 625 -53.92 2.25 41.37
N PHE A 626 -53.21 1.11 41.46
CA PHE A 626 -53.56 0.03 42.39
C PHE A 626 -53.17 0.32 43.83
N ASN A 627 -52.68 1.51 44.19
CA ASN A 627 -52.53 1.94 45.55
C ASN A 627 -53.87 2.32 46.21
N GLU A 628 -54.87 2.72 45.39
CA GLU A 628 -56.18 3.15 45.86
C GLU A 628 -57.20 2.00 45.84
N THR A 629 -57.12 1.13 44.79
CA THR A 629 -58.03 0.01 44.62
C THR A 629 -57.36 -1.23 44.10
N ASP A 630 -57.71 -2.38 44.66
CA ASP A 630 -57.06 -3.68 44.27
C ASP A 630 -57.52 -4.21 42.90
N THR A 631 -58.66 -3.71 42.37
CA THR A 631 -59.25 -4.11 41.07
C THR A 631 -59.63 -2.86 40.27
N LEU A 632 -59.19 -2.79 39.04
CA LEU A 632 -59.55 -1.71 38.10
C LEU A 632 -60.02 -2.28 36.78
N THR A 633 -60.98 -1.60 36.13
CA THR A 633 -61.40 -1.91 34.78
C THR A 633 -60.44 -1.34 33.73
N TYR A 634 -60.49 -1.85 32.52
CA TYR A 634 -59.72 -1.33 31.40
C TYR A 634 -59.98 0.18 31.20
N GLU A 635 -61.26 0.56 31.26
CA GLU A 635 -61.73 1.93 31.06
C GLU A 635 -61.22 2.88 32.16
N ASP A 636 -61.20 2.39 33.42
CA ASP A 636 -60.70 3.16 34.56
C ASP A 636 -59.18 3.46 34.39
N ILE A 637 -58.44 2.45 34.01
CA ILE A 637 -57.00 2.57 33.77
C ILE A 637 -56.76 3.52 32.59
N GLN A 638 -57.49 3.36 31.48
CA GLN A 638 -57.38 4.24 30.32
C GLN A 638 -57.72 5.68 30.62
N LYS A 639 -58.82 5.91 31.36
CA LYS A 639 -59.25 7.25 31.76
C LYS A 639 -58.25 7.94 32.71
N ALA A 640 -57.71 7.19 33.65
CA ALA A 640 -56.76 7.70 34.64
C ALA A 640 -55.37 8.02 34.03
N THR A 641 -54.95 7.26 33.05
CA THR A 641 -53.63 7.41 32.40
C THR A 641 -53.66 8.18 31.08
N THR A 642 -54.83 8.33 30.45
CA THR A 642 -55.05 8.88 29.11
C THR A 642 -54.28 8.20 27.99
N LEU A 643 -53.77 6.96 28.25
CA LEU A 643 -52.96 6.21 27.28
C LEU A 643 -53.83 5.70 26.12
N ALA A 644 -53.32 5.82 24.88
CA ALA A 644 -53.93 5.21 23.71
C ALA A 644 -53.92 3.65 23.82
N PRO A 645 -54.98 2.97 23.29
CA PRO A 645 -55.06 1.50 23.32
C PRO A 645 -53.82 0.80 22.83
N GLU A 646 -53.16 1.31 21.76
CA GLU A 646 -51.97 0.73 21.16
C GLU A 646 -50.79 0.69 22.12
N ILE A 647 -50.77 1.56 23.17
CA ILE A 647 -49.72 1.62 24.20
C ILE A 647 -50.20 0.91 25.47
N LEU A 648 -51.45 1.04 25.85
CA LEU A 648 -52.05 0.45 27.07
C LEU A 648 -52.07 -1.07 27.02
N GLU A 649 -52.60 -1.65 25.93
CA GLU A 649 -52.75 -3.11 25.80
C GLU A 649 -51.45 -3.90 25.88
N PRO A 650 -50.37 -3.49 25.18
CA PRO A 650 -49.05 -4.14 25.33
C PRO A 650 -48.47 -4.08 26.74
N ASN A 651 -48.63 -2.96 27.44
CA ASN A 651 -48.15 -2.80 28.81
C ASN A 651 -48.94 -3.69 29.80
N LEU A 652 -50.24 -3.75 29.68
CA LEU A 652 -51.08 -4.70 30.45
C LEU A 652 -50.71 -6.14 30.13
N GLY A 653 -50.44 -6.48 28.87
CA GLY A 653 -49.98 -7.78 28.43
C GLY A 653 -48.64 -8.21 29.08
N ILE A 654 -47.73 -7.27 29.30
CA ILE A 654 -46.46 -7.53 30.02
C ILE A 654 -46.75 -7.88 31.48
N PHE A 655 -47.63 -7.16 32.15
CA PHE A 655 -47.99 -7.45 33.55
C PHE A 655 -48.66 -8.78 33.70
N LEU A 656 -49.52 -9.17 32.75
CA LEU A 656 -50.17 -10.49 32.74
C LEU A 656 -49.17 -11.64 32.53
N LYS A 657 -48.26 -11.48 31.56
CA LYS A 657 -47.19 -12.44 31.29
C LYS A 657 -46.28 -12.61 32.49
N ALA A 658 -45.95 -11.52 33.15
CA ALA A 658 -45.10 -11.50 34.36
C ALA A 658 -45.87 -11.98 35.60
N LYS A 659 -47.20 -12.19 35.50
CA LYS A 659 -48.10 -12.55 36.63
C LYS A 659 -48.11 -11.51 37.75
N VAL A 660 -47.87 -10.24 37.43
CA VAL A 660 -48.03 -9.12 38.36
C VAL A 660 -49.50 -8.77 38.54
N LEU A 661 -50.24 -8.80 37.47
CA LEU A 661 -51.70 -8.65 37.43
C LEU A 661 -52.37 -9.94 36.99
N THR A 662 -53.62 -10.12 37.39
CA THR A 662 -54.51 -11.15 36.90
C THR A 662 -55.68 -10.45 36.17
N ILE A 663 -56.26 -11.09 35.16
CA ILE A 663 -57.34 -10.57 34.33
C ILE A 663 -58.61 -11.38 34.57
N ASN A 664 -59.76 -10.73 34.55
CA ASN A 664 -61.06 -11.38 34.58
C ASN A 664 -61.90 -10.83 33.39
N PRO A 665 -62.40 -11.72 32.50
CA PRO A 665 -62.38 -13.22 32.56
C PRO A 665 -60.94 -13.79 32.33
N GLU A 666 -60.60 -14.87 33.01
CA GLU A 666 -59.29 -15.49 32.94
C GLU A 666 -58.97 -16.00 31.53
N GLY A 667 -57.75 -15.72 31.06
CA GLY A 667 -57.28 -16.13 29.73
C GLY A 667 -57.64 -15.19 28.57
N SER A 668 -58.40 -14.09 28.77
CA SER A 668 -58.72 -13.08 27.78
C SER A 668 -57.49 -12.17 27.45
N LYS A 669 -57.54 -11.52 26.31
CA LYS A 669 -56.57 -10.44 25.99
C LYS A 669 -57.00 -9.16 26.74
N PRO A 670 -56.08 -8.22 26.99
CA PRO A 670 -56.41 -6.92 27.58
C PRO A 670 -57.22 -6.09 26.58
N GLU A 671 -58.55 -6.17 26.71
CA GLU A 671 -59.54 -5.49 25.85
C GLU A 671 -60.56 -4.71 26.73
N PRO A 672 -61.25 -3.73 26.17
CA PRO A 672 -62.31 -3.01 26.89
C PRO A 672 -63.31 -3.98 27.50
N GLY A 673 -63.76 -3.68 28.71
CA GLY A 673 -64.70 -4.53 29.48
C GLY A 673 -64.04 -5.55 30.43
N ASN A 674 -62.70 -5.71 30.36
CA ASN A 674 -61.99 -6.59 31.28
C ASN A 674 -61.55 -5.87 32.56
N SER A 675 -61.44 -6.64 33.67
CA SER A 675 -60.95 -6.13 34.94
C SER A 675 -59.62 -6.76 35.29
N PHE A 676 -58.74 -5.96 35.94
CA PHE A 676 -57.41 -6.34 36.33
C PHE A 676 -57.26 -6.25 37.84
N THR A 677 -56.64 -7.28 38.47
CA THR A 677 -56.50 -7.35 39.92
C THR A 677 -55.05 -7.63 40.26
N LEU A 678 -54.52 -7.05 41.37
CA LEU A 678 -53.15 -7.32 41.86
C LEU A 678 -53.00 -8.78 42.25
N ASN A 679 -51.88 -9.41 41.81
CA ASN A 679 -51.58 -10.80 42.21
C ASN A 679 -50.82 -10.80 43.53
N TYR A 680 -51.48 -11.01 44.65
CA TYR A 680 -50.90 -11.13 45.99
C TYR A 680 -50.01 -12.35 46.15
N ASN A 681 -50.11 -13.34 45.28
CA ASN A 681 -49.32 -14.57 45.26
C ASN A 681 -48.13 -14.52 44.35
N PHE A 682 -47.75 -13.32 43.88
CA PHE A 682 -46.62 -13.13 43.01
C PHE A 682 -45.32 -13.74 43.55
N ARG A 683 -44.61 -14.53 42.74
CA ARG A 683 -43.31 -15.13 43.09
C ARG A 683 -42.37 -15.05 41.88
N HIS A 684 -41.16 -14.59 42.16
CA HIS A 684 -40.11 -14.52 41.14
C HIS A 684 -38.75 -14.94 41.69
N LYS A 685 -37.91 -15.55 40.90
CA LYS A 685 -36.53 -16.00 41.32
C LYS A 685 -35.60 -14.87 41.72
N LYS A 686 -35.76 -13.68 41.10
CA LYS A 686 -34.96 -12.49 41.37
C LYS A 686 -35.78 -11.47 42.15
N VAL A 687 -35.18 -10.82 43.16
CA VAL A 687 -35.82 -9.73 43.92
C VAL A 687 -36.05 -8.50 43.04
N LYS A 688 -35.13 -8.21 42.09
CA LYS A 688 -35.23 -7.11 41.11
C LYS A 688 -35.72 -7.68 39.78
N VAL A 689 -36.92 -7.32 39.38
CA VAL A 689 -37.63 -7.84 38.17
C VAL A 689 -37.73 -6.72 37.13
N ASN A 690 -37.19 -6.95 35.96
CA ASN A 690 -37.30 -6.00 34.84
C ASN A 690 -38.59 -6.28 34.04
N LEU A 691 -39.54 -5.35 34.08
CA LEU A 691 -40.79 -5.36 33.34
C LEU A 691 -40.75 -4.42 32.14
N ASN A 692 -39.71 -3.54 32.03
CA ASN A 692 -39.51 -2.67 30.90
C ASN A 692 -38.81 -3.43 29.74
N ILE A 693 -39.55 -4.37 29.13
CA ILE A 693 -39.05 -5.23 28.04
C ILE A 693 -39.63 -4.68 26.73
N GLN A 694 -38.78 -4.35 25.78
CA GLN A 694 -39.25 -3.95 24.44
C GLN A 694 -39.88 -5.13 23.68
N ILE A 695 -41.01 -4.87 23.09
CA ILE A 695 -41.78 -5.84 22.32
C ILE A 695 -41.19 -5.96 20.92
N LYS A 696 -41.08 -7.18 20.36
CA LYS A 696 -40.51 -7.42 19.02
C LYS A 696 -41.26 -6.66 17.90
N SER A 697 -42.56 -6.48 18.05
CA SER A 697 -43.40 -5.69 17.12
C SER A 697 -42.99 -4.20 17.08
N GLU A 698 -42.71 -3.61 18.24
CA GLU A 698 -42.23 -2.20 18.33
C GLU A 698 -40.87 -2.01 17.67
N GLN A 699 -39.98 -2.99 17.84
CA GLN A 699 -38.68 -2.94 17.18
C GLN A 699 -38.76 -2.95 15.64
N LYS A 700 -39.73 -3.73 15.09
CA LYS A 700 -39.93 -3.78 13.64
C LYS A 700 -40.53 -2.47 13.12
N VAL A 701 -41.55 -1.93 13.77
CA VAL A 701 -42.16 -0.65 13.41
C VAL A 701 -41.13 0.48 13.48
N GLU A 702 -40.29 0.48 14.49
CA GLU A 702 -39.24 1.47 14.65
C GLU A 702 -38.14 1.40 13.56
N SER A 703 -37.81 0.18 13.10
CA SER A 703 -36.90 -0.02 11.97
C SER A 703 -37.54 0.51 10.68
N ASP A 704 -38.80 0.19 10.44
CA ASP A 704 -39.54 0.60 9.24
C ASP A 704 -39.69 2.14 9.18
N ASP A 705 -39.93 2.80 10.32
CA ASP A 705 -39.96 4.25 10.43
C ASP A 705 -38.59 4.88 10.14
N THR A 706 -37.51 4.21 10.59
CA THR A 706 -36.17 4.69 10.30
C THR A 706 -35.87 4.62 8.81
N HIS A 707 -36.28 3.55 8.13
CA HIS A 707 -36.16 3.44 6.68
C HIS A 707 -36.93 4.51 5.93
N LYS A 708 -38.19 4.79 6.35
CA LYS A 708 -39.01 5.87 5.75
C LYS A 708 -38.33 7.24 5.89
N THR A 709 -37.81 7.54 7.08
CA THR A 709 -37.10 8.80 7.34
C THR A 709 -35.86 8.93 6.45
N ILE A 710 -35.11 7.85 6.23
CA ILE A 710 -33.95 7.84 5.33
C ILE A 710 -34.36 8.14 3.88
N GLU A 711 -35.44 7.51 3.41
CA GLU A 711 -35.94 7.74 2.06
C GLU A 711 -36.45 9.18 1.87
N GLU A 712 -37.09 9.76 2.86
CA GLU A 712 -37.56 11.14 2.85
C GLU A 712 -36.39 12.12 2.81
N ASP A 713 -35.35 11.92 3.64
CA ASP A 713 -34.14 12.71 3.65
C ASP A 713 -33.41 12.63 2.30
N ARG A 714 -33.29 11.43 1.71
CA ARG A 714 -32.70 11.24 0.39
C ARG A 714 -33.49 11.94 -0.73
N LYS A 715 -34.83 11.90 -0.68
CA LYS A 715 -35.68 12.63 -1.61
C LYS A 715 -35.45 14.13 -1.52
N LEU A 716 -35.37 14.67 -0.29
CA LEU A 716 -35.10 16.10 -0.07
C LEU A 716 -33.73 16.50 -0.59
N LEU A 717 -32.69 15.70 -0.32
CA LEU A 717 -31.33 15.93 -0.85
C LEU A 717 -31.30 15.91 -2.38
N LEU A 718 -31.98 14.96 -3.02
CA LEU A 718 -32.08 14.89 -4.48
C LEU A 718 -32.78 16.13 -5.07
N GLN A 719 -33.82 16.62 -4.40
CA GLN A 719 -34.51 17.88 -4.83
C GLN A 719 -33.58 19.09 -4.71
N VAL A 720 -32.82 19.20 -3.63
CA VAL A 720 -31.85 20.28 -3.44
C VAL A 720 -30.74 20.19 -4.49
N CYS A 721 -30.15 19.03 -4.67
CA CYS A 721 -29.11 18.79 -5.69
C CYS A 721 -29.62 19.06 -7.11
N GLY A 722 -30.85 18.61 -7.42
CA GLY A 722 -31.49 18.87 -8.71
C GLY A 722 -31.66 20.37 -8.98
N ARG A 723 -32.14 21.12 -8.00
CA ARG A 723 -32.28 22.60 -8.10
C ARG A 723 -30.90 23.27 -8.24
N THR A 724 -29.92 22.85 -7.47
CA THR A 724 -28.56 23.41 -7.53
C THR A 724 -27.92 23.12 -8.88
N THR A 725 -28.04 21.90 -9.41
CA THR A 725 -27.51 21.51 -10.73
C THR A 725 -28.19 22.33 -11.85
N GLN A 726 -29.51 22.55 -11.75
CA GLN A 726 -30.26 23.37 -12.70
C GLN A 726 -29.80 24.82 -12.63
N PHE A 727 -29.56 25.36 -11.44
CA PHE A 727 -29.06 26.71 -11.22
C PHE A 727 -27.62 26.86 -11.79
N VAL A 728 -26.71 25.90 -11.53
CA VAL A 728 -25.34 25.90 -12.07
C VAL A 728 -25.34 25.77 -13.60
N ARG A 729 -26.21 24.92 -14.19
CA ARG A 729 -26.39 24.85 -15.64
C ARG A 729 -26.91 26.16 -16.21
N SER A 730 -27.85 26.83 -15.52
CA SER A 730 -28.33 28.14 -15.92
C SER A 730 -27.22 29.20 -15.90
N LEU A 731 -26.39 29.21 -14.85
CA LEU A 731 -25.23 30.10 -14.75
C LEU A 731 -24.18 29.82 -15.82
N SER A 732 -23.86 28.52 -16.08
CA SER A 732 -22.90 28.16 -17.12
C SER A 732 -23.41 28.53 -18.52
N ASN A 733 -24.70 28.38 -18.79
CA ASN A 733 -25.31 28.80 -20.04
C ASN A 733 -25.29 30.33 -20.19
N MET A 734 -25.51 31.08 -19.09
CA MET A 734 -25.34 32.55 -19.11
C MET A 734 -23.87 32.94 -19.37
N SER A 735 -22.92 32.25 -18.77
CA SER A 735 -21.47 32.47 -18.97
C SER A 735 -21.05 32.19 -20.42
N ILE A 736 -21.60 31.15 -21.05
CA ILE A 736 -21.33 30.79 -22.44
C ILE A 736 -21.90 31.85 -23.41
N VAL A 737 -23.04 32.44 -23.08
CA VAL A 737 -23.63 33.54 -23.89
C VAL A 737 -22.78 34.82 -23.78
N CYS A 738 -22.12 35.05 -22.64
CA CYS A 738 -21.23 36.19 -22.44
C CYS A 738 -19.82 36.02 -23.00
N HIS A 739 -19.42 34.79 -23.40
CA HIS A 739 -18.06 34.45 -23.86
C HIS A 739 -18.03 33.93 -25.32
N ARG A 740 -18.95 34.31 -26.21
CA ARG A 740 -18.74 34.14 -27.64
C ARG A 740 -17.79 35.22 -28.11
N PRO A 741 -16.55 34.91 -28.56
CA PRO A 741 -15.69 35.89 -29.16
C PRO A 741 -16.31 36.33 -30.51
N ASN A 742 -16.36 37.64 -30.76
CA ASN A 742 -16.64 38.25 -32.04
C ASN A 742 -15.53 37.88 -33.07
N HIS A 743 -15.55 36.67 -33.58
CA HIS A 743 -14.76 36.30 -34.75
C HIS A 743 -15.62 35.37 -35.61
N GLU A 744 -16.32 36.02 -36.52
CA GLU A 744 -16.90 35.54 -37.78
C GLU A 744 -18.19 36.31 -38.10
N ILE A 745 -18.09 37.59 -38.47
CA ILE A 745 -19.07 38.25 -39.30
C ILE A 745 -18.27 39.26 -40.16
N ALA A 746 -17.76 38.78 -41.28
CA ALA A 746 -17.49 39.59 -42.42
C ALA A 746 -18.04 38.80 -43.62
N GLN A 747 -19.13 39.29 -44.12
CA GLN A 747 -19.89 38.99 -45.37
C GLN A 747 -21.27 38.42 -45.09
N GLU A 748 -22.19 39.35 -45.01
CA GLU A 748 -23.35 39.46 -45.90
C GLU A 748 -24.29 40.58 -45.35
N ASP A 749 -24.47 41.59 -46.14
CA ASP A 749 -25.50 42.64 -45.99
C ASP A 749 -26.87 42.04 -45.96
N GLU A 750 -27.69 42.44 -44.97
CA GLU A 750 -29.04 42.98 -45.10
C GLU A 750 -29.85 42.88 -43.81
N ALA A 751 -30.47 44.03 -43.49
CA ALA A 751 -31.58 44.20 -42.54
C ALA A 751 -31.34 44.17 -41.04
N ARG A 752 -31.02 45.32 -40.47
CA ARG A 752 -31.21 45.64 -39.05
C ARG A 752 -32.70 45.80 -38.69
N PRO A 753 -33.13 45.34 -37.53
CA PRO A 753 -34.05 46.10 -36.70
C PRO A 753 -33.30 46.68 -35.50
N THR A 754 -33.47 47.96 -35.32
CA THR A 754 -33.05 48.83 -34.23
C THR A 754 -33.71 48.41 -32.92
N CYS A 755 -32.91 48.11 -31.92
CA CYS A 755 -33.34 48.12 -30.52
C CYS A 755 -33.11 49.55 -29.94
N PRO A 756 -34.03 50.11 -29.19
CA PRO A 756 -33.90 51.43 -28.59
C PRO A 756 -33.10 51.36 -27.29
N GLY A 757 -32.35 52.42 -27.07
CA GLY A 757 -31.47 52.88 -26.03
C GLY A 757 -31.64 52.29 -24.62
N SER A 758 -30.56 51.83 -24.07
CA SER A 758 -30.35 51.71 -22.64
C SER A 758 -29.42 52.81 -22.18
N ASP A 759 -29.99 53.66 -21.34
CA ASP A 759 -29.35 54.74 -20.63
C ASP A 759 -28.28 54.23 -19.66
N PRO A 760 -27.10 54.85 -19.57
CA PRO A 760 -26.01 54.37 -18.70
C PRO A 760 -26.04 55.08 -17.35
N THR A 761 -27.11 54.96 -16.57
CA THR A 761 -27.15 55.46 -15.18
C THR A 761 -28.13 54.63 -14.33
N SER A 762 -27.70 53.48 -13.86
CA SER A 762 -28.20 52.89 -12.61
C SER A 762 -27.13 51.97 -12.02
N GLN A 763 -26.27 52.58 -11.23
CA GLN A 763 -25.42 51.89 -10.28
C GLN A 763 -26.36 51.41 -9.17
N ILE A 764 -26.53 50.12 -9.07
CA ILE A 764 -27.05 49.46 -7.87
C ILE A 764 -25.83 49.15 -7.00
N PRO A 765 -25.74 49.68 -5.78
CA PRO A 765 -24.65 49.38 -4.87
C PRO A 765 -24.85 47.98 -4.27
N PHE A 766 -23.95 47.10 -4.54
CA PHE A 766 -23.79 45.88 -3.76
C PHE A 766 -23.24 46.28 -2.36
N PRO A 767 -23.81 45.78 -1.26
CA PRO A 767 -23.22 46.02 0.05
C PRO A 767 -22.01 45.11 0.20
N THR A 768 -20.84 45.71 0.23
CA THR A 768 -19.59 45.15 0.76
C THR A 768 -19.75 44.90 2.25
N GLN A 769 -20.10 43.68 2.62
CA GLN A 769 -19.86 43.15 3.96
C GLN A 769 -18.91 41.95 3.83
N GLY A 770 -17.67 42.27 3.69
CA GLY A 770 -16.57 41.33 3.72
C GLY A 770 -15.41 41.95 4.47
N THR A 771 -15.56 42.21 5.75
CA THR A 771 -14.41 42.46 6.65
C THR A 771 -14.95 42.52 8.08
N ARG A 772 -15.05 41.34 8.74
CA ARG A 772 -15.05 41.16 10.19
C ARG A 772 -15.24 39.69 10.54
N TYR A 773 -14.25 38.86 10.16
CA TYR A 773 -14.00 37.52 10.75
C TYR A 773 -12.54 37.11 10.51
N GLN A 774 -11.61 37.98 10.88
CA GLN A 774 -10.19 37.66 10.94
C GLN A 774 -9.52 38.45 12.08
N GLU A 775 -10.06 38.35 13.29
CA GLU A 775 -9.34 38.73 14.50
C GLU A 775 -10.05 38.06 15.67
N GLU A 776 -9.70 36.83 15.95
CA GLU A 776 -9.79 36.17 17.25
C GLU A 776 -9.41 34.69 17.11
N TYR A 777 -8.13 34.43 16.88
CA TYR A 777 -7.43 33.19 17.25
C TYR A 777 -5.94 33.37 16.95
N ARG A 778 -5.30 34.23 17.72
CA ARG A 778 -3.86 34.15 17.96
C ARG A 778 -3.67 33.61 19.37
N SER A 779 -3.39 32.34 19.45
CA SER A 779 -2.75 31.71 20.59
C SER A 779 -1.23 31.72 20.35
N PRO A 780 -0.42 32.09 21.34
CA PRO A 780 1.02 32.11 21.22
C PRO A 780 1.56 30.72 21.57
N HIS A 781 2.02 29.96 20.58
CA HIS A 781 3.05 28.92 20.67
C HIS A 781 3.00 28.06 19.41
N GLY A 782 4.10 28.07 18.65
CA GLY A 782 4.32 27.10 17.61
C GLY A 782 4.83 27.64 16.29
N GLU A 783 6.05 28.19 16.29
CA GLU A 783 6.88 28.24 15.07
C GLU A 783 7.20 26.84 14.59
N GLY A 784 7.07 26.61 13.28
CA GLY A 784 7.63 25.43 12.63
C GLY A 784 6.60 24.49 12.06
N LEU A 785 6.18 24.75 10.80
CA LEU A 785 5.85 23.73 9.78
C LEU A 785 5.07 24.38 8.60
N TYR A 786 5.75 25.22 7.83
CA TYR A 786 5.32 25.57 6.47
C TYR A 786 6.57 25.70 5.56
N ARG A 787 7.09 24.56 5.15
CA ARG A 787 7.94 24.43 3.96
C ARG A 787 7.82 23.02 3.42
N ALA A 788 6.85 22.80 2.59
CA ALA A 788 6.85 21.79 1.52
C ALA A 788 5.43 21.72 0.94
N LEU A 789 5.22 22.49 -0.10
CA LEU A 789 4.28 22.20 -1.20
C LEU A 789 4.29 23.42 -2.12
N GLY A 790 5.26 23.42 -3.00
CA GLY A 790 5.38 24.37 -4.08
C GLY A 790 6.28 23.75 -5.17
N ARG A 791 5.71 22.88 -5.96
CA ARG A 791 5.93 22.71 -7.42
C ARG A 791 4.93 21.71 -7.96
#